data_8ff9b1444f105c687103c0bf6e09877c
#
_entry.id   8ff9b1444f105c687103c0bf6e09877c
#
_cell.length_a   1.000
_cell.length_b   1.000
_cell.length_c   1.000
_cell.angle_alpha   90.00
_cell.angle_beta   90.00
_cell.angle_gamma   90.00
#
_symmetry.space_group_name_H-M   'P 1'
#
loop_
_entity.id
_entity.type
_entity.pdbx_description
1 polymer ?
#
loop_
_entity_poly.entity_id
_entity_poly.type
_entity_poly.pdbx_seq_one_letter_code
_entity_poly.pdbx_strand_id
1 'polypeptide(L)'
;MHIGQLCRDSVAAHPLTPTTMRQILTLLITALALLASATQLPTRLPYRDARLPVDLRVHDLLSRMTLDEKLGQLQCLMGWDSYERHDDNTITTTALFRRQVQERHIGMYWAVMRADPWTRKTFTTGLNPALAAEAANQMQRYAIDSTRLGIPLLLAEEAPHGHMAIGATTFPTGLGMSATWSPQLMQRVGQVIGREVRLQGGHISYGPVLDLARDPRWSRVEETMGEDPCLTATLASAMVRGLGGGDLSQPHATIATLKHFVAYGAGEGGQNGARALVTPRELEQVYLPPFKQVLDAGALSVMTAYHAIDGIPCTADYHLLTDVLRQQWHCQRQLVVSDLFSIDVMHNTLHTAASPIDAAVAALKAGVDVDLGGNCYALLGQAIERGLVSEDDIDRAVSRVLRLKFELGLFEHPYVTPAEAHATVNNAEAIEVARQVAQASITLLKNDGTLPLDRNRHIAVIGPNAHNIYNLLGDYTAPQPDSKVASVLDAIRAKVGDKRCSYAHGCAVRDTTSTDIAAAVQAALAADVVVAVVGGSSARDFRTSYEQTGAASAAQSTISDMECGEGNDRATLALLGHQERLLRALHATGRPLVVVYVEGRPLDKTWANEHANALLTAYYPGEQGAVAIADVLYGDYNPAGRLPITTPRHVGQLPIYYNRPLPAAHDYVDLSAQPLYPFGYGLSYTTFDYGTPTVTTTSDGGCDVTFVLTNTGPREGDEVVQLYLRHTTAPVAQPERQLVAFDRVTLAAGQSRHVTLHVAPQALMIVGTDMQWMRSPHPIELLLGSSSQDIKHTLDVRF
;
A
#
# COMPACT_ATOMS: atom_id res chain seq x y z
N MET A 1 78.59 21.58 30.26
CA MET A 1 78.92 20.85 31.47
C MET A 1 78.50 19.41 31.36
N HIS A 2 79.54 18.52 31.31
CA HIS A 2 79.60 17.10 31.71
C HIS A 2 78.47 16.24 31.26
N ILE A 3 78.60 15.14 30.54
CA ILE A 3 79.53 14.00 30.58
C ILE A 3 79.46 13.34 29.20
N GLY A 4 80.37 13.06 28.50
CA GLY A 4 81.59 12.48 28.14
C GLY A 4 81.75 11.04 28.63
N GLN A 5 82.05 10.13 27.63
CA GLN A 5 82.77 8.86 27.75
C GLN A 5 82.08 7.66 28.39
N LEU A 6 81.97 6.64 27.59
CA LEU A 6 82.18 5.19 27.75
C LEU A 6 81.23 4.46 26.80
N CYS A 7 81.57 3.56 25.92
CA CYS A 7 82.67 2.64 25.76
C CYS A 7 82.89 2.30 24.30
N ARG A 8 84.10 2.26 23.86
CA ARG A 8 84.49 1.45 22.69
C ARG A 8 84.72 0.04 23.17
N ASP A 9 83.86 -0.90 22.74
CA ASP A 9 84.24 -2.29 22.71
C ASP A 9 84.04 -2.84 21.29
N SER A 10 85.13 -3.22 20.70
CA SER A 10 85.28 -3.84 19.40
C SER A 10 84.66 -5.24 19.45
N VAL A 11 83.47 -5.45 18.83
CA VAL A 11 83.02 -6.80 18.51
C VAL A 11 83.77 -7.22 17.24
N ALA A 12 84.69 -8.13 17.41
CA ALA A 12 85.36 -8.79 16.31
C ALA A 12 84.35 -9.59 15.47
N ALA A 13 84.15 -9.20 14.21
CA ALA A 13 83.31 -9.94 13.26
C ALA A 13 84.07 -11.22 12.91
N HIS A 14 83.58 -12.37 13.41
CA HIS A 14 84.02 -13.65 12.89
C HIS A 14 83.40 -13.84 11.48
N PRO A 15 84.15 -14.20 10.44
CA PRO A 15 83.61 -14.46 9.13
C PRO A 15 82.70 -15.69 9.21
N LEU A 16 81.45 -15.52 8.84
CA LEU A 16 80.48 -16.60 8.71
C LEU A 16 81.01 -17.65 7.70
N THR A 17 80.96 -18.93 8.12
CA THR A 17 81.41 -20.00 7.22
C THR A 17 80.53 -20.09 5.98
N PRO A 18 81.03 -20.57 4.84
CA PRO A 18 80.22 -20.70 3.62
C PRO A 18 78.95 -21.51 3.82
N THR A 19 78.90 -22.40 4.79
CA THR A 19 77.74 -23.22 5.14
C THR A 19 76.66 -22.41 5.87
N THR A 20 77.03 -21.50 6.77
CA THR A 20 76.13 -20.62 7.53
C THR A 20 75.51 -19.56 6.57
N MET A 21 76.30 -19.02 5.64
CA MET A 21 75.76 -18.10 4.63
C MET A 21 74.80 -18.79 3.68
N ARG A 22 75.04 -20.03 3.27
CA ARG A 22 74.07 -20.83 2.48
C ARG A 22 72.77 -21.13 3.24
N GLN A 23 72.86 -21.42 4.52
CA GLN A 23 71.67 -21.70 5.35
C GLN A 23 70.84 -20.42 5.57
N ILE A 24 71.48 -19.26 5.78
CA ILE A 24 70.75 -17.95 5.94
C ILE A 24 70.15 -17.55 4.57
N LEU A 25 70.86 -17.76 3.47
CA LEU A 25 70.31 -17.46 2.14
C LEU A 25 69.14 -18.39 1.76
N THR A 26 69.20 -19.68 2.15
CA THR A 26 68.09 -20.63 1.91
C THR A 26 66.90 -20.29 2.80
N LEU A 27 67.09 -19.85 4.05
CA LEU A 27 66.00 -19.38 4.92
C LEU A 27 65.39 -18.06 4.44
N LEU A 28 66.18 -17.13 3.91
CA LEU A 28 65.70 -15.91 3.32
C LEU A 28 64.91 -16.17 1.98
N ILE A 29 65.43 -17.07 1.14
CA ILE A 29 64.73 -17.45 -0.10
C ILE A 29 63.43 -18.22 0.25
N THR A 30 63.41 -19.07 1.28
CA THR A 30 62.23 -19.77 1.70
C THR A 30 61.23 -18.81 2.36
N ALA A 31 61.69 -17.84 3.15
CA ALA A 31 60.83 -16.80 3.70
C ALA A 31 60.27 -15.85 2.64
N LEU A 32 61.06 -15.49 1.61
CA LEU A 32 60.55 -14.73 0.46
C LEU A 32 59.57 -15.55 -0.39
N ALA A 33 59.82 -16.85 -0.59
CA ALA A 33 58.92 -17.74 -1.30
C ALA A 33 57.59 -17.98 -0.51
N LEU A 34 57.65 -18.05 0.82
CA LEU A 34 56.47 -18.10 1.69
C LEU A 34 55.71 -16.78 1.69
N LEU A 35 56.38 -15.62 1.71
CA LEU A 35 55.81 -14.29 1.53
C LEU A 35 55.17 -14.11 0.13
N ALA A 36 55.84 -14.60 -0.94
CA ALA A 36 55.31 -14.54 -2.30
C ALA A 36 54.13 -15.52 -2.49
N SER A 37 54.10 -16.66 -1.77
CA SER A 37 52.98 -17.58 -1.78
C SER A 37 51.78 -17.10 -0.92
N ALA A 38 52.02 -16.25 0.06
CA ALA A 38 50.97 -15.60 0.88
C ALA A 38 50.29 -14.43 0.12
N THR A 39 50.87 -13.98 -1.02
CA THR A 39 50.30 -12.88 -1.83
C THR A 39 49.51 -13.31 -3.06
N GLN A 40 49.24 -14.60 -3.23
CA GLN A 40 48.31 -15.10 -4.29
C GLN A 40 47.13 -15.83 -3.70
N LEU A 41 46.40 -15.21 -2.76
CA LEU A 41 44.94 -15.38 -2.70
C LEU A 41 44.38 -14.70 -3.96
N PRO A 42 43.50 -15.36 -4.75
CA PRO A 42 42.74 -14.65 -5.76
C PRO A 42 42.05 -13.51 -5.04
N THR A 43 42.47 -12.29 -5.32
CA THR A 43 41.91 -11.09 -4.71
C THR A 43 40.47 -10.99 -5.16
N ARG A 44 39.56 -11.62 -4.39
CA ARG A 44 38.12 -11.45 -4.58
C ARG A 44 37.89 -9.95 -4.45
N LEU A 45 37.29 -9.35 -5.48
CA LEU A 45 37.01 -7.92 -5.45
C LEU A 45 36.25 -7.56 -4.15
N PRO A 46 36.62 -6.53 -3.41
CA PRO A 46 36.02 -6.24 -2.09
C PRO A 46 34.50 -6.22 -2.11
N TYR A 47 33.87 -5.64 -3.15
CA TYR A 47 32.41 -5.62 -3.23
C TYR A 47 31.77 -7.02 -3.33
N ARG A 48 32.51 -8.03 -3.78
CA ARG A 48 32.06 -9.45 -3.87
C ARG A 48 32.36 -10.25 -2.60
N ASP A 49 32.98 -9.66 -1.58
CA ASP A 49 33.25 -10.34 -0.32
C ASP A 49 32.12 -10.05 0.68
N ALA A 50 31.22 -11.03 0.86
CA ALA A 50 30.06 -10.93 1.76
C ALA A 50 30.43 -10.72 3.25
N ARG A 51 31.70 -10.94 3.64
CA ARG A 51 32.16 -10.72 5.02
C ARG A 51 32.44 -9.26 5.32
N LEU A 52 32.60 -8.43 4.30
CA LEU A 52 32.82 -7.00 4.48
C LEU A 52 31.51 -6.25 4.76
N PRO A 53 31.56 -5.20 5.58
CA PRO A 53 30.42 -4.33 5.79
C PRO A 53 29.86 -3.77 4.47
N VAL A 54 28.51 -3.60 4.40
CA VAL A 54 27.82 -3.11 3.21
C VAL A 54 28.40 -1.78 2.72
N ASP A 55 28.73 -0.85 3.63
CA ASP A 55 29.28 0.46 3.27
C ASP A 55 30.61 0.34 2.51
N LEU A 56 31.48 -0.57 2.91
CA LEU A 56 32.75 -0.81 2.22
C LEU A 56 32.51 -1.44 0.84
N ARG A 57 31.55 -2.33 0.73
CA ARG A 57 31.17 -2.96 -0.55
C ARG A 57 30.57 -1.94 -1.52
N VAL A 58 29.69 -1.07 -1.05
CA VAL A 58 29.10 0.03 -1.84
C VAL A 58 30.20 0.96 -2.34
N HIS A 59 31.11 1.41 -1.45
CA HIS A 59 32.19 2.31 -1.81
C HIS A 59 33.15 1.68 -2.86
N ASP A 60 33.55 0.43 -2.67
CA ASP A 60 34.42 -0.28 -3.61
C ASP A 60 33.77 -0.44 -4.98
N LEU A 61 32.47 -0.87 -5.01
CA LEU A 61 31.74 -1.04 -6.27
C LEU A 61 31.58 0.30 -7.00
N LEU A 62 31.13 1.33 -6.30
CA LEU A 62 30.91 2.67 -6.83
C LEU A 62 32.20 3.25 -7.47
N SER A 63 33.35 3.07 -6.81
CA SER A 63 34.66 3.54 -7.33
C SER A 63 35.11 2.83 -8.62
N ARG A 64 34.48 1.70 -8.97
CA ARG A 64 34.79 0.91 -10.18
C ARG A 64 33.84 1.20 -11.34
N MET A 65 32.69 1.83 -11.05
CA MET A 65 31.64 2.10 -12.04
C MET A 65 32.04 3.26 -12.93
N THR A 66 31.75 3.12 -14.23
CA THR A 66 31.75 4.27 -15.16
C THR A 66 30.50 5.13 -14.90
N LEU A 67 30.50 6.34 -15.42
CA LEU A 67 29.34 7.23 -15.31
C LEU A 67 28.09 6.58 -15.92
N ASP A 68 28.20 5.96 -17.10
CA ASP A 68 27.06 5.29 -17.74
C ASP A 68 26.50 4.13 -16.89
N GLU A 69 27.39 3.34 -16.26
CA GLU A 69 26.97 2.28 -15.33
C GLU A 69 26.27 2.85 -14.09
N LYS A 70 26.69 4.01 -13.58
CA LYS A 70 26.04 4.72 -12.48
C LYS A 70 24.63 5.20 -12.89
N LEU A 71 24.54 5.88 -14.03
CA LEU A 71 23.27 6.40 -14.55
C LEU A 71 22.24 5.31 -14.83
N GLY A 72 22.70 4.14 -15.31
CA GLY A 72 21.83 2.99 -15.52
C GLY A 72 21.19 2.47 -14.23
N GLN A 73 21.85 2.59 -13.07
CA GLN A 73 21.28 2.17 -11.77
C GLN A 73 20.17 3.08 -11.27
N LEU A 74 20.07 4.31 -11.78
CA LEU A 74 19.04 5.29 -11.39
C LEU A 74 17.79 5.25 -12.26
N GLN A 75 17.72 4.33 -13.22
CA GLN A 75 16.60 4.16 -14.13
C GLN A 75 15.83 2.88 -13.81
N CYS A 76 14.52 2.99 -13.60
CA CYS A 76 13.61 1.87 -13.44
C CYS A 76 12.68 1.79 -14.65
N LEU A 77 12.86 0.80 -15.51
CA LEU A 77 12.08 0.64 -16.74
C LEU A 77 10.91 -0.33 -16.56
N MET A 78 9.90 -0.22 -17.43
CA MET A 78 8.79 -1.17 -17.50
C MET A 78 9.29 -2.56 -17.91
N GLY A 79 8.91 -3.59 -17.17
CA GLY A 79 9.53 -4.90 -17.23
C GLY A 79 8.76 -5.99 -17.97
N TRP A 80 7.45 -5.82 -18.26
CA TRP A 80 6.63 -6.88 -18.87
C TRP A 80 7.03 -7.27 -20.30
N ASP A 81 7.86 -6.48 -20.99
CA ASP A 81 8.43 -6.78 -22.30
C ASP A 81 9.90 -7.27 -22.23
N SER A 82 10.40 -7.56 -21.03
CA SER A 82 11.75 -8.08 -20.81
C SER A 82 11.90 -9.57 -21.10
N TYR A 83 10.81 -10.29 -21.22
CA TYR A 83 10.76 -11.74 -21.45
C TYR A 83 9.84 -12.12 -22.61
N GLU A 84 10.12 -13.27 -23.20
CA GLU A 84 9.22 -14.00 -24.11
C GLU A 84 8.88 -15.36 -23.49
N ARG A 85 7.59 -15.69 -23.46
CA ARG A 85 7.08 -17.02 -23.12
C ARG A 85 6.78 -17.77 -24.38
N HIS A 86 7.39 -18.94 -24.58
CA HIS A 86 7.20 -19.80 -25.74
C HIS A 86 6.07 -20.82 -25.49
N ASP A 87 5.58 -21.48 -26.58
CA ASP A 87 4.44 -22.42 -26.52
C ASP A 87 4.71 -23.63 -25.60
N ASP A 88 5.98 -24.03 -25.42
CA ASP A 88 6.40 -25.07 -24.51
C ASP A 88 6.59 -24.60 -23.06
N ASN A 89 6.18 -23.37 -22.73
CA ASN A 89 6.37 -22.69 -21.45
C ASN A 89 7.84 -22.42 -21.08
N THR A 90 8.77 -22.47 -22.00
CA THR A 90 10.12 -21.95 -21.76
C THR A 90 10.11 -20.41 -21.77
N ILE A 91 11.01 -19.82 -20.99
CA ILE A 91 11.17 -18.36 -20.88
C ILE A 91 12.55 -17.99 -21.43
N THR A 92 12.59 -16.93 -22.25
CA THR A 92 13.82 -16.29 -22.68
C THR A 92 13.75 -14.80 -22.50
N THR A 93 14.91 -14.13 -22.34
CA THR A 93 14.97 -12.66 -22.30
C THR A 93 14.87 -12.10 -23.71
N THR A 94 14.18 -10.94 -23.86
CA THR A 94 14.04 -10.28 -25.16
C THR A 94 15.32 -9.58 -25.60
N ALA A 95 15.44 -9.31 -26.90
CA ALA A 95 16.55 -8.50 -27.44
C ALA A 95 16.53 -7.06 -26.90
N LEU A 96 15.34 -6.51 -26.62
CA LEU A 96 15.18 -5.20 -25.99
C LEU A 96 15.82 -5.18 -24.60
N PHE A 97 15.44 -6.12 -23.73
CA PHE A 97 16.01 -6.26 -22.38
C PHE A 97 17.54 -6.38 -22.42
N ARG A 98 18.05 -7.26 -23.29
CA ARG A 98 19.50 -7.47 -23.40
C ARG A 98 20.25 -6.18 -23.77
N ARG A 99 19.74 -5.41 -24.74
CA ARG A 99 20.31 -4.09 -25.11
C ARG A 99 20.23 -3.09 -23.93
N GLN A 100 19.11 -3.01 -23.23
CA GLN A 100 18.96 -2.12 -22.08
C GLN A 100 19.99 -2.43 -20.98
N VAL A 101 20.25 -3.71 -20.70
CA VAL A 101 21.24 -4.11 -19.69
C VAL A 101 22.68 -3.87 -20.18
N GLN A 102 23.01 -4.19 -21.44
CA GLN A 102 24.38 -4.07 -21.94
C GLN A 102 24.78 -2.64 -22.31
N GLU A 103 23.88 -1.87 -22.95
CA GLU A 103 24.20 -0.56 -23.52
C GLU A 103 23.81 0.59 -22.59
N ARG A 104 22.71 0.44 -21.83
CA ARG A 104 22.22 1.45 -20.88
C ARG A 104 22.47 1.11 -19.43
N HIS A 105 23.03 -0.07 -19.14
CA HIS A 105 23.35 -0.55 -17.78
C HIS A 105 22.19 -0.51 -16.80
N ILE A 106 20.93 -0.69 -17.28
CA ILE A 106 19.72 -0.60 -16.49
C ILE A 106 19.81 -1.52 -15.28
N GLY A 107 19.65 -0.95 -14.10
CA GLY A 107 19.78 -1.65 -12.82
C GLY A 107 18.47 -2.02 -12.14
N MET A 108 17.32 -1.54 -12.66
CA MET A 108 16.02 -1.75 -12.04
C MET A 108 14.92 -1.87 -13.10
N TYR A 109 13.97 -2.79 -12.85
CA TYR A 109 12.76 -2.96 -13.64
C TYR A 109 11.54 -2.99 -12.74
N TRP A 110 10.41 -2.45 -13.24
CA TRP A 110 9.12 -2.46 -12.57
C TRP A 110 8.12 -3.30 -13.36
N ALA A 111 7.24 -4.01 -12.62
CA ALA A 111 6.09 -4.72 -13.18
C ALA A 111 6.46 -5.82 -14.21
N VAL A 112 7.53 -6.56 -13.94
CA VAL A 112 7.93 -7.71 -14.78
C VAL A 112 6.83 -8.76 -14.81
N MET A 113 6.16 -9.00 -13.66
CA MET A 113 5.17 -10.06 -13.47
C MET A 113 3.74 -9.55 -13.65
N ARG A 114 3.55 -8.24 -13.81
CA ARG A 114 2.24 -7.62 -13.98
C ARG A 114 1.50 -8.21 -15.18
N ALA A 115 0.24 -8.54 -14.97
CA ALA A 115 -0.66 -9.00 -16.01
C ALA A 115 -2.00 -8.26 -15.90
N ASP A 116 -2.36 -7.51 -16.91
CA ASP A 116 -3.62 -6.79 -17.01
C ASP A 116 -3.89 -6.37 -18.49
N PRO A 117 -5.06 -5.81 -18.82
CA PRO A 117 -5.36 -5.32 -20.15
C PRO A 117 -4.40 -4.24 -20.67
N TRP A 118 -3.81 -3.42 -19.81
CA TRP A 118 -2.81 -2.41 -20.19
C TRP A 118 -1.52 -3.05 -20.71
N THR A 119 -0.98 -4.02 -19.97
CA THR A 119 0.22 -4.75 -20.37
C THR A 119 -0.04 -5.78 -21.47
N ARG A 120 -1.33 -6.08 -21.75
CA ARG A 120 -1.79 -7.14 -22.66
C ARG A 120 -1.29 -8.54 -22.31
N LYS A 121 -0.87 -8.74 -21.06
CA LYS A 121 -0.50 -10.05 -20.53
C LYS A 121 -1.76 -10.76 -20.03
N THR A 122 -1.90 -12.02 -20.43
CA THR A 122 -3.05 -12.91 -20.16
C THR A 122 -2.56 -14.22 -19.56
N PHE A 123 -3.44 -15.16 -19.27
CA PHE A 123 -3.03 -16.52 -18.82
C PHE A 123 -2.10 -17.24 -19.78
N THR A 124 -2.17 -16.92 -21.09
CA THR A 124 -1.34 -17.55 -22.13
C THR A 124 -0.03 -16.82 -22.38
N THR A 125 0.00 -15.50 -22.22
CA THR A 125 1.18 -14.66 -22.51
C THR A 125 1.89 -14.12 -21.27
N GLY A 126 1.24 -14.16 -20.11
CA GLY A 126 1.78 -13.77 -18.82
C GLY A 126 2.43 -14.95 -18.07
N LEU A 127 2.84 -14.68 -16.85
CA LEU A 127 3.64 -15.59 -16.02
C LEU A 127 2.81 -16.12 -14.85
N ASN A 128 2.66 -17.44 -14.74
CA ASN A 128 2.24 -18.07 -13.50
C ASN A 128 3.42 -18.05 -12.48
N PRO A 129 3.24 -18.40 -11.20
CA PRO A 129 4.29 -18.25 -10.19
C PRO A 129 5.63 -18.95 -10.53
N ALA A 130 5.60 -20.15 -11.12
CA ALA A 130 6.82 -20.84 -11.53
C ALA A 130 7.53 -20.13 -12.69
N LEU A 131 6.77 -19.69 -13.70
CA LEU A 131 7.31 -18.96 -14.84
C LEU A 131 7.80 -17.56 -14.45
N ALA A 132 7.18 -16.92 -13.47
CA ALA A 132 7.63 -15.64 -12.91
C ALA A 132 9.02 -15.78 -12.27
N ALA A 133 9.20 -16.80 -11.43
CA ALA A 133 10.50 -17.14 -10.85
C ALA A 133 11.55 -17.45 -11.93
N GLU A 134 11.19 -18.19 -12.98
CA GLU A 134 12.10 -18.48 -14.08
C GLU A 134 12.46 -17.22 -14.87
N ALA A 135 11.50 -16.35 -15.19
CA ALA A 135 11.75 -15.09 -15.88
C ALA A 135 12.71 -14.19 -15.08
N ALA A 136 12.46 -14.03 -13.77
CA ALA A 136 13.34 -13.28 -12.89
C ALA A 136 14.76 -13.87 -12.87
N ASN A 137 14.89 -15.20 -12.78
CA ASN A 137 16.18 -15.89 -12.81
C ASN A 137 16.93 -15.67 -14.12
N GLN A 138 16.24 -15.73 -15.28
CA GLN A 138 16.85 -15.48 -16.60
C GLN A 138 17.33 -14.02 -16.71
N MET A 139 16.56 -13.06 -16.24
CA MET A 139 16.94 -11.65 -16.21
C MET A 139 18.17 -11.43 -15.30
N GLN A 140 18.17 -11.98 -14.09
CA GLN A 140 19.29 -11.88 -13.15
C GLN A 140 20.56 -12.52 -13.71
N ARG A 141 20.46 -13.74 -14.27
CA ARG A 141 21.59 -14.43 -14.89
C ARG A 141 22.20 -13.58 -16.00
N TYR A 142 21.37 -13.02 -16.88
CA TYR A 142 21.86 -12.17 -17.96
C TYR A 142 22.58 -10.92 -17.43
N ALA A 143 22.01 -10.23 -16.46
CA ALA A 143 22.63 -9.04 -15.87
C ALA A 143 23.96 -9.36 -15.18
N ILE A 144 24.06 -10.49 -14.47
CA ILE A 144 25.26 -10.88 -13.72
C ILE A 144 26.36 -11.40 -14.67
N ASP A 145 26.03 -12.26 -15.64
CA ASP A 145 27.01 -12.96 -16.45
C ASP A 145 27.43 -12.16 -17.70
N SER A 146 26.61 -11.22 -18.16
CA SER A 146 26.82 -10.49 -19.42
C SER A 146 27.25 -9.04 -19.26
N THR A 147 27.49 -8.58 -18.01
CA THR A 147 27.96 -7.23 -17.72
C THR A 147 29.31 -7.23 -17.01
N ARG A 148 30.08 -6.14 -17.14
CA ARG A 148 31.46 -6.03 -16.63
C ARG A 148 31.56 -6.22 -15.12
N LEU A 149 30.61 -5.64 -14.33
CA LEU A 149 30.62 -5.67 -12.88
C LEU A 149 29.68 -6.73 -12.30
N GLY A 150 28.81 -7.31 -13.10
CA GLY A 150 27.87 -8.34 -12.67
C GLY A 150 26.92 -7.86 -11.56
N ILE A 151 26.40 -6.63 -11.70
CA ILE A 151 25.47 -6.03 -10.72
C ILE A 151 24.08 -6.65 -10.92
N PRO A 152 23.50 -7.29 -9.89
CA PRO A 152 22.17 -7.85 -10.00
C PRO A 152 21.09 -6.76 -10.12
N LEU A 153 19.94 -7.12 -10.70
CA LEU A 153 18.80 -6.22 -10.89
C LEU A 153 17.97 -6.10 -9.61
N LEU A 154 17.35 -4.93 -9.39
CA LEU A 154 16.17 -4.77 -8.51
C LEU A 154 14.91 -4.91 -9.34
N LEU A 155 13.97 -5.76 -8.90
CA LEU A 155 12.67 -5.94 -9.52
C LEU A 155 11.61 -5.40 -8.56
N ALA A 156 10.89 -4.35 -8.99
CA ALA A 156 9.81 -3.72 -8.27
C ALA A 156 8.45 -4.17 -8.83
N GLU A 157 7.49 -4.44 -7.96
CA GLU A 157 6.18 -4.94 -8.35
C GLU A 157 5.06 -4.17 -7.67
N GLU A 158 3.91 -4.06 -8.34
CA GLU A 158 2.70 -3.55 -7.70
C GLU A 158 2.13 -4.59 -6.74
N ALA A 159 1.99 -4.18 -5.48
CA ALA A 159 1.50 -5.09 -4.45
C ALA A 159 0.73 -4.38 -3.31
N PRO A 160 -0.20 -3.43 -3.62
CA PRO A 160 -0.89 -2.66 -2.59
C PRO A 160 -1.88 -3.51 -1.78
N HIS A 161 -2.51 -4.53 -2.38
CA HIS A 161 -3.44 -5.46 -1.71
C HIS A 161 -3.31 -6.91 -2.23
N GLY A 162 -2.11 -7.31 -2.58
CA GLY A 162 -1.69 -8.56 -3.21
C GLY A 162 -0.75 -8.26 -4.35
N HIS A 163 0.11 -9.21 -4.70
CA HIS A 163 1.01 -9.06 -5.85
C HIS A 163 0.20 -9.07 -7.15
N MET A 164 0.32 -8.03 -7.99
CA MET A 164 -0.39 -7.92 -9.26
C MET A 164 0.15 -8.88 -10.32
N ALA A 165 0.27 -10.16 -9.98
CA ALA A 165 0.79 -11.24 -10.80
C ALA A 165 -0.21 -12.40 -10.86
N ILE A 166 -0.24 -13.11 -11.99
CA ILE A 166 -1.15 -14.26 -12.18
C ILE A 166 -0.91 -15.32 -11.11
N GLY A 167 -1.99 -15.69 -10.43
CA GLY A 167 -1.97 -16.74 -9.40
C GLY A 167 -1.72 -16.24 -7.99
N ALA A 168 -1.28 -15.01 -7.79
CA ALA A 168 -1.07 -14.44 -6.45
C ALA A 168 -2.40 -14.22 -5.70
N THR A 169 -2.30 -14.08 -4.38
CA THR A 169 -3.43 -13.85 -3.48
C THR A 169 -3.92 -12.41 -3.61
N THR A 170 -5.23 -12.23 -3.80
CA THR A 170 -5.87 -10.92 -3.87
C THR A 170 -6.68 -10.65 -2.60
N PHE A 171 -6.20 -9.73 -1.77
CA PHE A 171 -6.87 -9.24 -0.57
C PHE A 171 -7.93 -8.19 -0.93
N PRO A 172 -8.81 -7.79 0.01
CA PRO A 172 -9.59 -6.58 -0.14
C PRO A 172 -8.71 -5.38 -0.48
N THR A 173 -9.24 -4.41 -1.24
CA THR A 173 -8.52 -3.14 -1.48
C THR A 173 -8.27 -2.36 -0.20
N GLY A 174 -7.49 -1.28 -0.24
CA GLY A 174 -7.10 -0.49 0.92
C GLY A 174 -8.25 -0.13 1.86
N LEU A 175 -9.40 0.36 1.32
CA LEU A 175 -10.59 0.64 2.12
C LEU A 175 -11.14 -0.62 2.80
N GLY A 176 -11.21 -1.75 2.10
CA GLY A 176 -11.66 -3.01 2.69
C GLY A 176 -10.71 -3.51 3.78
N MET A 177 -9.39 -3.48 3.52
CA MET A 177 -8.39 -3.83 4.53
C MET A 177 -8.50 -2.96 5.78
N SER A 178 -8.67 -1.65 5.63
CA SER A 178 -8.77 -0.73 6.76
C SER A 178 -10.08 -0.85 7.51
N ALA A 179 -11.18 -1.25 6.87
CA ALA A 179 -12.46 -1.55 7.54
C ALA A 179 -12.35 -2.69 8.56
N THR A 180 -11.30 -3.48 8.53
CA THR A 180 -11.00 -4.49 9.57
C THR A 180 -10.61 -3.88 10.91
N TRP A 181 -10.01 -2.69 10.92
CA TRP A 181 -9.40 -2.07 12.12
C TRP A 181 -8.50 -3.03 12.90
N SER A 182 -7.77 -3.91 12.20
CA SER A 182 -6.94 -4.96 12.80
C SER A 182 -5.50 -4.89 12.34
N PRO A 183 -4.59 -4.32 13.13
CA PRO A 183 -3.15 -4.34 12.84
C PRO A 183 -2.60 -5.76 12.70
N GLN A 184 -3.15 -6.72 13.45
CA GLN A 184 -2.73 -8.12 13.40
C GLN A 184 -3.03 -8.76 12.04
N LEU A 185 -4.22 -8.50 11.47
CA LEU A 185 -4.56 -8.97 10.13
C LEU A 185 -3.68 -8.28 9.08
N MET A 186 -3.42 -6.96 9.21
CA MET A 186 -2.55 -6.23 8.27
C MET A 186 -1.12 -6.74 8.29
N GLN A 187 -0.57 -7.12 9.44
CA GLN A 187 0.74 -7.75 9.50
C GLN A 187 0.77 -9.08 8.75
N ARG A 188 -0.26 -9.90 8.89
CA ARG A 188 -0.38 -11.18 8.16
C ARG A 188 -0.54 -10.96 6.65
N VAL A 189 -1.30 -9.94 6.23
CA VAL A 189 -1.38 -9.53 4.82
C VAL A 189 0.01 -9.21 4.29
N GLY A 190 0.77 -8.37 5.00
CA GLY A 190 2.15 -8.04 4.63
C GLY A 190 3.06 -9.27 4.52
N GLN A 191 2.94 -10.25 5.42
CA GLN A 191 3.70 -11.51 5.37
C GLN A 191 3.38 -12.34 4.12
N VAL A 192 2.11 -12.44 3.74
CA VAL A 192 1.70 -13.16 2.52
C VAL A 192 2.23 -12.43 1.29
N ILE A 193 2.01 -11.12 1.19
CA ILE A 193 2.45 -10.30 0.05
C ILE A 193 3.98 -10.38 -0.10
N GLY A 194 4.75 -10.15 0.97
CA GLY A 194 6.20 -10.22 0.93
C GLY A 194 6.72 -11.57 0.44
N ARG A 195 6.16 -12.65 0.99
CA ARG A 195 6.49 -14.02 0.59
C ARG A 195 6.19 -14.29 -0.89
N GLU A 196 5.01 -13.90 -1.37
CA GLU A 196 4.60 -14.13 -2.75
C GLU A 196 5.40 -13.31 -3.76
N VAL A 197 5.72 -12.05 -3.43
CA VAL A 197 6.59 -11.21 -4.26
C VAL A 197 8.02 -11.79 -4.33
N ARG A 198 8.61 -12.15 -3.17
CA ARG A 198 10.00 -12.66 -3.11
C ARG A 198 10.18 -14.00 -3.82
N LEU A 199 9.26 -14.94 -3.63
CA LEU A 199 9.34 -16.27 -4.27
C LEU A 199 9.20 -16.19 -5.79
N GLN A 200 8.53 -15.19 -6.30
CA GLN A 200 8.43 -14.92 -7.74
C GLN A 200 9.63 -14.11 -8.29
N GLY A 201 10.54 -13.65 -7.42
CA GLY A 201 11.76 -12.94 -7.79
C GLY A 201 11.66 -11.40 -7.69
N GLY A 202 10.54 -10.85 -7.19
CA GLY A 202 10.40 -9.43 -6.86
C GLY A 202 11.19 -9.06 -5.61
N HIS A 203 11.58 -7.80 -5.47
CA HIS A 203 12.39 -7.28 -4.36
C HIS A 203 11.75 -6.10 -3.66
N ILE A 204 10.97 -5.31 -4.39
CA ILE A 204 10.31 -4.09 -3.92
C ILE A 204 8.80 -4.26 -4.14
N SER A 205 8.01 -4.00 -3.10
CA SER A 205 6.56 -3.91 -3.15
C SER A 205 6.15 -2.44 -3.18
N TYR A 206 5.46 -1.99 -4.23
CA TYR A 206 4.84 -0.67 -4.28
C TYR A 206 3.55 -0.70 -3.46
N GLY A 207 3.68 -0.26 -2.21
CA GLY A 207 2.70 -0.27 -1.14
C GLY A 207 3.37 -0.38 0.23
N PRO A 208 2.64 -0.03 1.30
CA PRO A 208 1.25 0.41 1.37
C PRO A 208 1.00 1.82 0.85
N VAL A 209 -0.28 2.10 0.49
CA VAL A 209 -0.74 3.44 0.12
C VAL A 209 -1.11 4.21 1.38
N LEU A 210 -0.51 5.40 1.56
CA LEU A 210 -0.67 6.26 2.74
C LEU A 210 -1.48 7.54 2.46
N ASP A 211 -1.99 7.66 1.23
CA ASP A 211 -2.87 8.77 0.88
C ASP A 211 -4.12 8.76 1.74
N LEU A 212 -4.55 9.94 2.18
CA LEU A 212 -5.78 10.10 2.95
C LEU A 212 -6.94 10.45 2.00
N ALA A 213 -8.04 9.70 2.09
CA ALA A 213 -9.23 9.89 1.26
C ALA A 213 -10.03 11.12 1.69
N ARG A 214 -9.57 12.32 1.33
CA ARG A 214 -10.21 13.59 1.70
C ARG A 214 -11.39 13.95 0.82
N ASP A 215 -11.35 13.56 -0.45
CA ASP A 215 -12.44 13.72 -1.39
C ASP A 215 -12.84 12.37 -1.99
N PRO A 216 -14.02 11.82 -1.67
CA PRO A 216 -14.46 10.51 -2.17
C PRO A 216 -14.73 10.49 -3.69
N ARG A 217 -14.68 11.63 -4.38
CA ARG A 217 -14.78 11.69 -5.85
C ARG A 217 -13.49 11.29 -6.54
N TRP A 218 -12.37 11.35 -5.83
CA TRP A 218 -11.05 10.93 -6.34
C TRP A 218 -11.07 9.44 -6.70
N SER A 219 -10.49 9.12 -7.86
CA SER A 219 -10.52 7.78 -8.44
C SER A 219 -9.78 6.72 -7.62
N ARG A 220 -8.76 7.11 -6.84
CA ARG A 220 -7.88 6.21 -6.11
C ARG A 220 -8.26 6.03 -4.63
N VAL A 221 -9.45 6.45 -4.24
CA VAL A 221 -9.96 6.28 -2.86
C VAL A 221 -9.92 4.81 -2.43
N GLU A 222 -10.22 3.87 -3.32
CA GLU A 222 -10.19 2.43 -3.02
C GLU A 222 -8.83 1.91 -2.55
N GLU A 223 -7.73 2.53 -3.03
CA GLU A 223 -6.37 2.14 -2.68
C GLU A 223 -5.99 2.57 -1.25
N THR A 224 -6.64 3.61 -0.72
CA THR A 224 -6.30 4.23 0.56
C THR A 224 -6.78 3.41 1.75
N MET A 225 -6.18 3.67 2.91
CA MET A 225 -6.69 3.15 4.19
C MET A 225 -7.74 4.09 4.84
N GLY A 226 -8.38 4.94 4.01
CA GLY A 226 -9.47 5.84 4.44
C GLY A 226 -9.02 7.26 4.72
N GLU A 227 -9.81 7.98 5.52
CA GLU A 227 -9.65 9.42 5.73
C GLU A 227 -8.81 9.79 6.97
N ASP A 228 -8.48 8.82 7.83
CA ASP A 228 -7.87 9.09 9.13
C ASP A 228 -6.37 8.80 9.17
N PRO A 229 -5.53 9.74 9.63
CA PRO A 229 -4.09 9.55 9.69
C PRO A 229 -3.63 8.51 10.72
N CYS A 230 -4.31 8.38 11.89
CA CYS A 230 -3.95 7.42 12.93
C CYS A 230 -4.26 5.98 12.49
N LEU A 231 -5.45 5.76 11.92
CA LEU A 231 -5.86 4.46 11.38
C LEU A 231 -4.89 4.03 10.26
N THR A 232 -4.67 4.92 9.28
CA THR A 232 -3.75 4.69 8.15
C THR A 232 -2.34 4.34 8.63
N ALA A 233 -1.76 5.16 9.52
CA ALA A 233 -0.41 4.95 10.04
C ALA A 233 -0.28 3.63 10.81
N THR A 234 -1.27 3.29 11.64
CA THR A 234 -1.24 2.08 12.47
C THR A 234 -1.32 0.81 11.62
N LEU A 235 -2.25 0.76 10.67
CA LEU A 235 -2.45 -0.40 9.80
C LEU A 235 -1.30 -0.57 8.80
N ALA A 236 -0.84 0.52 8.18
CA ALA A 236 0.29 0.50 7.28
C ALA A 236 1.60 0.10 7.98
N SER A 237 1.84 0.57 9.22
CA SER A 237 2.99 0.14 10.03
C SER A 237 2.98 -1.37 10.29
N ALA A 238 1.80 -1.93 10.55
CA ALA A 238 1.65 -3.38 10.73
C ALA A 238 1.93 -4.14 9.43
N MET A 239 1.43 -3.65 8.29
CA MET A 239 1.69 -4.22 6.97
C MET A 239 3.19 -4.20 6.62
N VAL A 240 3.88 -3.08 6.87
CA VAL A 240 5.34 -2.96 6.65
C VAL A 240 6.12 -3.93 7.53
N ARG A 241 5.74 -4.10 8.81
CA ARG A 241 6.34 -5.15 9.66
C ARG A 241 6.15 -6.55 9.08
N GLY A 242 5.00 -6.81 8.47
CA GLY A 242 4.74 -8.06 7.75
C GLY A 242 5.63 -8.24 6.52
N LEU A 243 5.91 -7.17 5.78
CA LEU A 243 6.80 -7.17 4.61
C LEU A 243 8.29 -7.35 4.97
N GLY A 244 8.65 -7.35 6.26
CA GLY A 244 10.01 -7.54 6.73
C GLY A 244 10.52 -6.46 7.69
N GLY A 245 9.77 -5.36 7.88
CA GLY A 245 10.09 -4.30 8.86
C GLY A 245 11.46 -3.65 8.67
N GLY A 246 12.00 -3.64 7.43
CA GLY A 246 13.30 -3.09 7.10
C GLY A 246 14.50 -4.01 7.39
N ASP A 247 14.28 -5.21 7.91
CA ASP A 247 15.29 -6.27 8.01
C ASP A 247 15.27 -7.14 6.76
N LEU A 248 16.05 -6.76 5.75
CA LEU A 248 16.14 -7.45 4.47
C LEU A 248 16.88 -8.81 4.54
N SER A 249 17.47 -9.17 5.69
CA SER A 249 18.06 -10.49 5.92
C SER A 249 17.02 -11.58 6.21
N GLN A 250 15.79 -11.18 6.54
CA GLN A 250 14.70 -12.12 6.78
C GLN A 250 14.30 -12.84 5.48
N PRO A 251 14.01 -14.15 5.54
CA PRO A 251 13.43 -14.86 4.40
C PRO A 251 12.15 -14.15 3.92
N HIS A 252 12.03 -13.97 2.61
CA HIS A 252 10.86 -13.35 1.99
C HIS A 252 10.61 -11.86 2.32
N ALA A 253 11.57 -11.17 2.97
CA ALA A 253 11.47 -9.74 3.17
C ALA A 253 11.50 -8.97 1.84
N THR A 254 10.62 -7.98 1.70
CA THR A 254 10.57 -7.04 0.59
C THR A 254 10.76 -5.61 1.06
N ILE A 255 11.23 -4.76 0.17
CA ILE A 255 11.31 -3.32 0.41
C ILE A 255 9.90 -2.74 0.23
N ALA A 256 9.28 -2.28 1.32
CA ALA A 256 8.04 -1.53 1.26
C ALA A 256 8.28 -0.12 0.71
N THR A 257 7.49 0.30 -0.27
CA THR A 257 7.50 1.66 -0.85
C THR A 257 6.24 2.40 -0.46
N LEU A 258 6.39 3.42 0.37
CA LEU A 258 5.26 4.24 0.83
C LEU A 258 4.84 5.20 -0.26
N LYS A 259 3.56 5.23 -0.61
CA LYS A 259 3.05 6.07 -1.69
C LYS A 259 1.73 6.76 -1.32
N HIS A 260 1.46 7.94 -1.87
CA HIS A 260 2.35 8.79 -2.68
C HIS A 260 2.76 10.01 -1.85
N PHE A 261 4.03 10.29 -1.73
CA PHE A 261 4.56 11.35 -0.85
C PHE A 261 4.43 12.72 -1.53
N VAL A 262 3.49 13.61 -1.11
CA VAL A 262 2.55 13.55 0.03
C VAL A 262 1.25 14.28 -0.32
N ALA A 263 0.15 13.98 0.37
CA ALA A 263 -1.14 14.66 0.25
C ALA A 263 -1.88 14.47 -1.10
N TYR A 264 -1.62 13.38 -1.80
CA TYR A 264 -2.18 13.13 -3.14
C TYR A 264 -3.72 13.00 -3.14
N GLY A 265 -4.32 12.45 -2.07
CA GLY A 265 -5.78 12.36 -1.91
C GLY A 265 -6.49 13.68 -1.57
N ALA A 266 -5.76 14.81 -1.49
CA ALA A 266 -6.31 16.15 -1.26
C ALA A 266 -6.40 16.99 -2.54
N GLY A 267 -6.43 16.37 -3.71
CA GLY A 267 -6.53 17.03 -5.01
C GLY A 267 -7.79 17.87 -5.17
N GLU A 268 -7.63 19.07 -5.72
CA GLU A 268 -8.73 20.02 -5.96
C GLU A 268 -9.82 19.37 -6.84
N GLY A 269 -11.07 19.47 -6.39
CA GLY A 269 -12.23 18.92 -7.10
C GLY A 269 -12.33 17.39 -7.12
N GLY A 270 -11.51 16.69 -6.34
CA GLY A 270 -11.43 15.24 -6.34
C GLY A 270 -10.85 14.67 -7.64
N GLN A 271 -10.01 15.44 -8.33
CA GLN A 271 -9.41 15.04 -9.61
C GLN A 271 -8.01 14.47 -9.42
N ASN A 272 -7.73 13.37 -10.07
CA ASN A 272 -6.42 12.72 -10.03
C ASN A 272 -5.35 13.62 -10.66
N GLY A 273 -4.24 13.82 -9.97
CA GLY A 273 -3.15 14.69 -10.41
C GLY A 273 -3.41 16.20 -10.23
N ALA A 274 -4.60 16.63 -9.80
CA ALA A 274 -4.86 18.03 -9.49
C ALA A 274 -4.04 18.50 -8.27
N ARG A 275 -3.71 19.80 -8.24
CA ARG A 275 -2.95 20.36 -7.11
C ARG A 275 -3.64 20.11 -5.78
N ALA A 276 -2.89 19.86 -4.73
CA ALA A 276 -3.42 19.78 -3.39
C ALA A 276 -3.56 21.18 -2.76
N LEU A 277 -4.73 21.46 -2.22
CA LEU A 277 -4.99 22.68 -1.44
C LEU A 277 -4.76 22.38 0.06
N VAL A 278 -3.50 22.28 0.43
CA VAL A 278 -3.07 21.94 1.79
C VAL A 278 -2.28 23.09 2.37
N THR A 279 -2.65 23.50 3.57
CA THR A 279 -1.88 24.52 4.31
C THR A 279 -0.62 23.89 4.91
N PRO A 280 0.46 24.65 5.16
CA PRO A 280 1.64 24.12 5.83
C PRO A 280 1.34 23.42 7.17
N ARG A 281 0.38 23.92 7.94
CA ARG A 281 -0.06 23.32 9.21
C ARG A 281 -0.74 21.98 9.01
N GLU A 282 -1.61 21.84 8.02
CA GLU A 282 -2.26 20.57 7.71
C GLU A 282 -1.24 19.55 7.18
N LEU A 283 -0.28 20.00 6.39
CA LEU A 283 0.81 19.17 5.90
C LEU A 283 1.56 18.53 7.08
N GLU A 284 1.97 19.36 8.06
CA GLU A 284 2.71 18.93 9.26
C GLU A 284 1.87 18.07 10.22
N GLN A 285 0.59 18.41 10.46
CA GLN A 285 -0.23 17.72 11.47
C GLN A 285 -0.98 16.50 10.94
N VAL A 286 -1.23 16.44 9.61
CA VAL A 286 -2.16 15.45 9.06
C VAL A 286 -1.49 14.52 8.05
N TYR A 287 -0.75 15.07 7.08
CA TYR A 287 -0.28 14.29 5.94
C TYR A 287 1.12 13.69 6.14
N LEU A 288 2.02 14.39 6.81
CA LEU A 288 3.39 13.92 7.08
C LEU A 288 3.47 12.85 8.19
N PRO A 289 2.72 12.92 9.30
CA PRO A 289 2.86 11.97 10.41
C PRO A 289 2.65 10.50 10.02
N PRO A 290 1.69 10.10 9.17
CA PRO A 290 1.57 8.72 8.72
C PRO A 290 2.84 8.19 8.06
N PHE A 291 3.46 8.96 7.17
CA PHE A 291 4.72 8.57 6.53
C PHE A 291 5.85 8.40 7.54
N LYS A 292 6.01 9.36 8.48
CA LYS A 292 7.04 9.27 9.52
C LYS A 292 6.87 8.01 10.36
N GLN A 293 5.65 7.74 10.85
CA GLN A 293 5.38 6.55 11.67
C GLN A 293 5.66 5.25 10.92
N VAL A 294 5.31 5.17 9.64
CA VAL A 294 5.52 3.96 8.84
C VAL A 294 6.98 3.79 8.40
N LEU A 295 7.72 4.89 8.20
CA LEU A 295 9.17 4.84 8.02
C LEU A 295 9.87 4.30 9.28
N ASP A 296 9.43 4.73 10.46
CA ASP A 296 9.95 4.22 11.75
C ASP A 296 9.60 2.73 11.96
N ALA A 297 8.52 2.23 11.35
CA ALA A 297 8.18 0.81 11.34
C ALA A 297 9.04 -0.03 10.38
N GLY A 298 9.93 0.61 9.60
CA GLY A 298 10.94 -0.06 8.78
C GLY A 298 10.73 0.01 7.27
N ALA A 299 9.90 0.91 6.74
CA ALA A 299 9.83 1.13 5.30
C ALA A 299 11.15 1.70 4.76
N LEU A 300 11.61 1.18 3.63
CA LEU A 300 12.90 1.52 3.04
C LEU A 300 12.80 2.27 1.70
N SER A 301 11.60 2.55 1.24
CA SER A 301 11.37 3.30 0.02
C SER A 301 10.16 4.22 0.14
N VAL A 302 10.20 5.35 -0.57
CA VAL A 302 9.14 6.35 -0.68
C VAL A 302 8.96 6.68 -2.17
N MET A 303 7.71 6.75 -2.63
CA MET A 303 7.37 7.17 -3.99
C MET A 303 6.79 8.59 -3.96
N THR A 304 7.29 9.50 -4.80
CA THR A 304 6.76 10.86 -4.91
C THR A 304 5.41 10.88 -5.61
N ALA A 305 4.59 11.91 -5.35
CA ALA A 305 3.29 12.06 -5.98
C ALA A 305 3.38 12.88 -7.29
N TYR A 306 2.36 12.71 -8.18
CA TYR A 306 2.29 13.41 -9.48
C TYR A 306 2.04 14.91 -9.39
N HIS A 307 1.30 15.34 -8.36
CA HIS A 307 0.76 16.69 -8.26
C HIS A 307 1.76 17.69 -7.63
N ALA A 308 1.30 18.95 -7.52
CA ALA A 308 2.02 20.01 -6.85
C ALA A 308 1.30 20.45 -5.56
N ILE A 309 2.07 20.84 -4.56
CA ILE A 309 1.62 21.54 -3.35
C ILE A 309 2.15 22.97 -3.42
N ASP A 310 1.28 23.96 -3.24
CA ASP A 310 1.65 25.39 -3.34
C ASP A 310 2.45 25.74 -4.60
N GLY A 311 2.13 25.07 -5.72
CA GLY A 311 2.79 25.25 -7.02
C GLY A 311 4.12 24.51 -7.20
N ILE A 312 4.63 23.83 -6.18
CA ILE A 312 5.89 23.07 -6.24
C ILE A 312 5.55 21.58 -6.48
N PRO A 313 6.03 20.96 -7.59
CA PRO A 313 5.84 19.53 -7.82
C PRO A 313 6.44 18.70 -6.68
N CYS A 314 5.69 17.74 -6.13
CA CYS A 314 6.18 16.86 -5.06
C CYS A 314 7.47 16.12 -5.45
N THR A 315 7.65 15.82 -6.75
CA THR A 315 8.86 15.19 -7.30
C THR A 315 10.08 16.13 -7.35
N ALA A 316 9.89 17.44 -7.20
CA ALA A 316 10.98 18.45 -7.18
C ALA A 316 11.00 19.29 -5.90
N ASP A 317 10.23 18.87 -4.88
CA ASP A 317 10.17 19.62 -3.63
C ASP A 317 11.37 19.28 -2.72
N TYR A 318 12.38 20.15 -2.76
CA TYR A 318 13.58 20.01 -1.93
C TYR A 318 13.25 20.03 -0.43
N HIS A 319 12.28 20.85 -0.01
CA HIS A 319 11.87 20.90 1.40
C HIS A 319 11.33 19.55 1.87
N LEU A 320 10.41 18.95 1.12
CA LEU A 320 9.83 17.66 1.48
C LEU A 320 10.85 16.52 1.43
N LEU A 321 11.60 16.42 0.32
CA LEU A 321 12.45 15.26 0.05
C LEU A 321 13.82 15.35 0.74
N THR A 322 14.34 16.57 0.96
CA THR A 322 15.65 16.76 1.60
C THR A 322 15.53 17.30 3.01
N ASP A 323 14.87 18.44 3.25
CA ASP A 323 14.84 19.02 4.59
C ASP A 323 14.03 18.13 5.55
N VAL A 324 12.81 17.74 5.17
CA VAL A 324 11.95 16.90 6.03
C VAL A 324 12.44 15.46 6.03
N LEU A 325 12.44 14.78 4.89
CA LEU A 325 12.71 13.34 4.82
C LEU A 325 14.15 13.00 5.23
N ARG A 326 15.16 13.67 4.63
CA ARG A 326 16.57 13.33 4.86
C ARG A 326 17.13 13.95 6.13
N GLN A 327 16.86 15.25 6.40
CA GLN A 327 17.51 15.97 7.49
C GLN A 327 16.74 15.84 8.80
N GLN A 328 15.45 16.20 8.84
CA GLN A 328 14.65 16.18 10.07
C GLN A 328 14.31 14.74 10.51
N TRP A 329 13.95 13.85 9.59
CA TRP A 329 13.59 12.47 9.90
C TRP A 329 14.76 11.49 9.86
N HIS A 330 15.96 11.97 9.45
CA HIS A 330 17.18 11.17 9.34
C HIS A 330 17.07 9.94 8.40
N CYS A 331 16.22 10.02 7.39
CA CYS A 331 15.96 8.93 6.43
C CYS A 331 17.03 8.90 5.33
N GLN A 332 18.31 8.65 5.71
CA GLN A 332 19.44 8.65 4.77
C GLN A 332 19.53 7.38 3.91
N ARG A 333 18.98 6.27 4.41
CA ARG A 333 19.05 4.93 3.79
C ARG A 333 17.91 4.68 2.80
N GLN A 334 16.78 5.32 3.00
CA GLN A 334 15.57 5.11 2.23
C GLN A 334 15.75 5.54 0.77
N LEU A 335 15.27 4.70 -0.15
CA LEU A 335 15.20 5.03 -1.56
C LEU A 335 14.04 5.99 -1.83
N VAL A 336 14.25 7.02 -2.63
CA VAL A 336 13.17 7.83 -3.18
C VAL A 336 13.04 7.51 -4.66
N VAL A 337 11.90 6.96 -5.05
CA VAL A 337 11.54 6.70 -6.45
C VAL A 337 10.47 7.68 -6.90
N SER A 338 10.56 8.17 -8.13
CA SER A 338 9.48 8.95 -8.73
C SER A 338 8.25 8.04 -8.97
N ASP A 339 7.05 8.60 -9.01
CA ASP A 339 5.93 7.89 -9.65
C ASP A 339 6.18 7.77 -11.16
N LEU A 340 5.45 6.90 -11.86
CA LEU A 340 5.68 6.57 -13.27
C LEU A 340 5.57 7.83 -14.14
N PHE A 341 6.68 8.23 -14.77
CA PHE A 341 6.83 9.45 -15.57
C PHE A 341 6.55 10.75 -14.81
N SER A 342 6.54 10.78 -13.46
CA SER A 342 6.24 12.02 -12.73
C SER A 342 7.33 13.08 -12.91
N ILE A 343 8.56 12.70 -13.28
CA ILE A 343 9.60 13.66 -13.68
C ILE A 343 9.25 14.29 -15.03
N ASP A 344 8.77 13.50 -16.00
CA ASP A 344 8.29 14.00 -17.29
C ASP A 344 7.10 14.97 -17.14
N VAL A 345 6.21 14.71 -16.19
CA VAL A 345 5.04 15.55 -15.87
C VAL A 345 5.43 16.98 -15.53
N MET A 346 6.59 17.21 -14.91
CA MET A 346 7.08 18.57 -14.62
C MET A 346 7.31 19.40 -15.86
N HIS A 347 7.72 18.78 -16.96
CA HIS A 347 7.89 19.46 -18.26
C HIS A 347 6.60 19.48 -19.08
N ASN A 348 5.95 18.29 -19.23
CA ASN A 348 4.88 18.11 -20.19
C ASN A 348 3.52 18.61 -19.72
N THR A 349 3.27 18.61 -18.39
CA THR A 349 1.94 18.88 -17.81
C THR A 349 1.94 20.08 -16.86
N LEU A 350 2.86 20.10 -15.89
CA LEU A 350 2.94 21.17 -14.90
C LEU A 350 3.69 22.41 -15.43
N HIS A 351 4.49 22.25 -16.50
CA HIS A 351 5.31 23.32 -17.12
C HIS A 351 6.23 24.05 -16.13
N THR A 352 6.72 23.32 -15.12
CA THR A 352 7.66 23.83 -14.10
C THR A 352 9.11 23.61 -14.48
N ALA A 353 9.39 22.83 -15.51
CA ALA A 353 10.72 22.62 -16.09
C ALA A 353 10.72 22.98 -17.58
N ALA A 354 11.73 23.74 -18.04
CA ALA A 354 11.83 24.19 -19.44
C ALA A 354 12.16 23.04 -20.41
N SER A 355 12.80 21.99 -19.93
CA SER A 355 13.15 20.82 -20.72
C SER A 355 13.18 19.54 -19.86
N PRO A 356 13.17 18.33 -20.46
CA PRO A 356 13.36 17.08 -19.71
C PRO A 356 14.67 17.03 -18.92
N ILE A 357 15.74 17.70 -19.36
CA ILE A 357 17.01 17.81 -18.61
C ILE A 357 16.80 18.66 -17.35
N ASP A 358 16.11 19.79 -17.45
CA ASP A 358 15.82 20.64 -16.29
C ASP A 358 14.94 19.91 -15.28
N ALA A 359 13.98 19.10 -15.75
CA ALA A 359 13.17 18.23 -14.90
C ALA A 359 14.03 17.19 -14.16
N ALA A 360 14.93 16.51 -14.86
CA ALA A 360 15.85 15.54 -14.26
C ALA A 360 16.75 16.19 -13.20
N VAL A 361 17.31 17.37 -13.49
CA VAL A 361 18.15 18.14 -12.55
C VAL A 361 17.34 18.54 -11.30
N ALA A 362 16.12 19.04 -11.46
CA ALA A 362 15.27 19.46 -10.36
C ALA A 362 14.93 18.26 -9.44
N ALA A 363 14.52 17.13 -10.00
CA ALA A 363 14.20 15.91 -9.25
C ALA A 363 15.41 15.36 -8.48
N LEU A 364 16.58 15.23 -9.15
CA LEU A 364 17.80 14.72 -8.52
C LEU A 364 18.25 15.61 -7.37
N LYS A 365 18.25 16.93 -7.57
CA LYS A 365 18.64 17.92 -6.54
C LYS A 365 17.66 17.95 -5.38
N ALA A 366 16.37 17.72 -5.63
CA ALA A 366 15.38 17.61 -4.57
C ALA A 366 15.57 16.34 -3.72
N GLY A 367 16.14 15.27 -4.27
CA GLY A 367 16.44 14.05 -3.52
C GLY A 367 15.79 12.77 -4.06
N VAL A 368 15.25 12.81 -5.30
CA VAL A 368 14.78 11.60 -6.01
C VAL A 368 15.99 10.79 -6.46
N ASP A 369 16.03 9.51 -6.08
CA ASP A 369 17.14 8.62 -6.40
C ASP A 369 16.91 7.86 -7.71
N VAL A 370 15.68 7.46 -8.02
CA VAL A 370 15.33 6.62 -9.17
C VAL A 370 14.19 7.22 -9.96
N ASP A 371 14.36 7.30 -11.28
CA ASP A 371 13.35 7.70 -12.26
C ASP A 371 12.56 6.46 -12.71
N LEU A 372 11.29 6.34 -12.29
CA LEU A 372 10.38 5.32 -12.78
C LEU A 372 9.80 5.75 -14.14
N GLY A 373 10.15 4.98 -15.17
CA GLY A 373 9.99 5.32 -16.58
C GLY A 373 11.35 5.53 -17.26
N GLY A 374 12.32 6.11 -16.56
CA GLY A 374 13.73 6.23 -16.97
C GLY A 374 14.01 7.20 -18.11
N ASN A 375 13.07 8.05 -18.48
CA ASN A 375 13.22 8.95 -19.64
C ASN A 375 14.12 10.15 -19.32
N CYS A 376 13.86 10.82 -18.20
CA CYS A 376 14.55 12.05 -17.83
C CYS A 376 15.95 11.76 -17.27
N TYR A 377 16.12 10.73 -16.43
CA TYR A 377 17.45 10.38 -15.88
C TYR A 377 18.41 9.79 -16.92
N ALA A 378 17.91 9.30 -18.05
CA ALA A 378 18.74 8.98 -19.20
C ALA A 378 19.52 10.20 -19.75
N LEU A 379 19.10 11.42 -19.41
CA LEU A 379 19.71 12.68 -19.86
C LEU A 379 20.68 13.28 -18.83
N LEU A 380 20.86 12.68 -17.65
CA LEU A 380 21.74 13.23 -16.59
C LEU A 380 23.21 13.32 -17.00
N GLY A 381 23.69 12.47 -17.92
CA GLY A 381 25.03 12.61 -18.51
C GLY A 381 25.22 13.97 -19.19
N GLN A 382 24.21 14.42 -19.95
CA GLN A 382 24.26 15.77 -20.58
C GLN A 382 24.13 16.88 -19.53
N ALA A 383 23.44 16.65 -18.41
CA ALA A 383 23.37 17.61 -17.32
C ALA A 383 24.74 17.80 -16.63
N ILE A 384 25.53 16.72 -16.47
CA ILE A 384 26.90 16.76 -15.96
C ILE A 384 27.81 17.54 -16.94
N GLU A 385 27.75 17.24 -18.23
CA GLU A 385 28.54 17.95 -19.27
C GLU A 385 28.27 19.47 -19.29
N ARG A 386 27.02 19.87 -18.94
CA ARG A 386 26.62 21.27 -18.82
C ARG A 386 26.93 21.88 -17.45
N GLY A 387 27.46 21.11 -16.49
CA GLY A 387 27.76 21.56 -15.12
C GLY A 387 26.52 21.85 -14.28
N LEU A 388 25.35 21.28 -14.63
CA LEU A 388 24.08 21.48 -13.91
C LEU A 388 24.00 20.60 -12.67
N VAL A 389 24.63 19.43 -12.69
CA VAL A 389 24.78 18.49 -11.56
C VAL A 389 26.22 17.97 -11.54
N SER A 390 26.67 17.45 -10.40
CA SER A 390 27.98 16.84 -10.23
C SER A 390 27.89 15.31 -10.23
N GLU A 391 29.02 14.65 -10.44
CA GLU A 391 29.10 13.18 -10.28
C GLU A 391 28.84 12.75 -8.83
N ASP A 392 29.18 13.59 -7.83
CA ASP A 392 28.84 13.34 -6.42
C ASP A 392 27.33 13.31 -6.17
N ASP A 393 26.53 14.07 -6.93
CA ASP A 393 25.06 14.02 -6.85
C ASP A 393 24.55 12.65 -7.32
N ILE A 394 25.14 12.14 -8.41
CA ILE A 394 24.84 10.79 -8.93
C ILE A 394 25.27 9.72 -7.93
N ASP A 395 26.48 9.82 -7.38
CA ASP A 395 27.06 8.84 -6.46
C ASP A 395 26.22 8.68 -5.18
N ARG A 396 25.63 9.77 -4.67
CA ARG A 396 24.72 9.70 -3.53
C ARG A 396 23.46 8.88 -3.83
N ALA A 397 22.86 9.05 -5.00
CA ALA A 397 21.68 8.29 -5.41
C ALA A 397 22.02 6.81 -5.67
N VAL A 398 23.09 6.56 -6.43
CA VAL A 398 23.57 5.19 -6.75
C VAL A 398 23.91 4.42 -5.48
N SER A 399 24.56 5.08 -4.50
CA SER A 399 24.91 4.43 -3.21
C SER A 399 23.71 3.83 -2.52
N ARG A 400 22.53 4.49 -2.55
CA ARG A 400 21.29 3.97 -1.94
C ARG A 400 20.77 2.76 -2.68
N VAL A 401 20.78 2.79 -4.01
CA VAL A 401 20.37 1.64 -4.84
C VAL A 401 21.29 0.44 -4.59
N LEU A 402 22.61 0.64 -4.61
CA LEU A 402 23.58 -0.44 -4.38
C LEU A 402 23.48 -1.02 -2.97
N ARG A 403 23.28 -0.16 -1.96
CA ARG A 403 23.08 -0.59 -0.58
C ARG A 403 21.92 -1.60 -0.47
N LEU A 404 20.77 -1.29 -1.04
CA LEU A 404 19.60 -2.18 -1.01
C LEU A 404 19.88 -3.52 -1.71
N LYS A 405 20.63 -3.51 -2.83
CA LYS A 405 21.05 -4.75 -3.51
C LYS A 405 21.95 -5.62 -2.63
N PHE A 406 22.88 -5.01 -1.87
CA PHE A 406 23.74 -5.75 -0.92
C PHE A 406 22.95 -6.27 0.29
N GLU A 407 22.09 -5.44 0.87
CA GLU A 407 21.30 -5.80 2.05
C GLU A 407 20.27 -6.90 1.76
N LEU A 408 19.72 -6.96 0.54
CA LEU A 408 18.89 -8.06 0.04
C LEU A 408 19.70 -9.34 -0.25
N GLY A 409 21.03 -9.28 -0.17
CA GLY A 409 21.90 -10.42 -0.49
C GLY A 409 21.92 -10.81 -1.97
N LEU A 410 21.56 -9.91 -2.90
CA LEU A 410 21.42 -10.24 -4.33
C LEU A 410 22.75 -10.62 -5.00
N PHE A 411 23.89 -10.19 -4.47
CA PHE A 411 25.22 -10.60 -4.94
C PHE A 411 25.58 -12.03 -4.55
N GLU A 412 24.97 -12.57 -3.50
CA GLU A 412 25.17 -13.92 -2.97
C GLU A 412 24.07 -14.87 -3.44
N HIS A 413 22.82 -14.40 -3.42
CA HIS A 413 21.59 -15.19 -3.64
C HIS A 413 20.64 -14.50 -4.62
N PRO A 414 21.04 -14.35 -5.92
CA PRO A 414 20.24 -13.61 -6.90
C PRO A 414 19.03 -14.38 -7.44
N TYR A 415 18.95 -15.71 -7.19
CA TYR A 415 17.98 -16.60 -7.82
C TYR A 415 16.93 -17.10 -6.82
N VAL A 416 15.74 -17.39 -7.34
CA VAL A 416 14.61 -18.00 -6.62
C VAL A 416 14.28 -19.38 -7.21
N THR A 417 13.50 -20.19 -6.47
CA THR A 417 13.18 -21.58 -6.86
C THR A 417 11.78 -21.64 -7.49
N PRO A 418 11.65 -21.92 -8.81
CA PRO A 418 10.34 -21.97 -9.48
C PRO A 418 9.34 -22.97 -8.85
N ALA A 419 9.84 -24.14 -8.40
CA ALA A 419 8.99 -25.14 -7.74
C ALA A 419 8.43 -24.63 -6.38
N GLU A 420 9.21 -23.87 -5.63
CA GLU A 420 8.78 -23.27 -4.36
C GLU A 420 7.76 -22.16 -4.59
N ALA A 421 7.98 -21.29 -5.58
CA ALA A 421 7.02 -20.29 -6.00
C ALA A 421 5.67 -20.93 -6.36
N HIS A 422 5.68 -21.99 -7.18
CA HIS A 422 4.47 -22.73 -7.56
C HIS A 422 3.73 -23.34 -6.36
N ALA A 423 4.44 -23.88 -5.40
CA ALA A 423 3.86 -24.58 -4.24
C ALA A 423 3.33 -23.63 -3.15
N THR A 424 3.87 -22.40 -3.09
CA THR A 424 3.65 -21.50 -1.95
C THR A 424 2.74 -20.32 -2.28
N VAL A 425 2.81 -19.79 -3.51
CA VAL A 425 1.97 -18.65 -3.93
C VAL A 425 0.50 -19.08 -3.91
N ASN A 426 -0.33 -18.30 -3.22
CA ASN A 426 -1.75 -18.55 -3.01
C ASN A 426 -2.06 -19.93 -2.41
N ASN A 427 -1.26 -20.34 -1.43
CA ASN A 427 -1.49 -21.59 -0.70
C ASN A 427 -2.69 -21.48 0.27
N ALA A 428 -3.04 -22.60 0.91
CA ALA A 428 -4.19 -22.66 1.83
C ALA A 428 -4.11 -21.65 2.99
N GLU A 429 -2.91 -21.34 3.49
CA GLU A 429 -2.69 -20.33 4.52
C GLU A 429 -3.01 -18.91 3.98
N ALA A 430 -2.53 -18.57 2.79
CA ALA A 430 -2.78 -17.28 2.15
C ALA A 430 -4.28 -17.07 1.86
N ILE A 431 -4.96 -18.10 1.35
CA ILE A 431 -6.41 -18.10 1.11
C ILE A 431 -7.17 -17.89 2.43
N GLU A 432 -6.75 -18.54 3.52
CA GLU A 432 -7.39 -18.39 4.84
C GLU A 432 -7.17 -16.98 5.40
N VAL A 433 -5.98 -16.38 5.22
CA VAL A 433 -5.75 -14.97 5.60
C VAL A 433 -6.67 -14.04 4.78
N ALA A 434 -6.78 -14.25 3.46
CA ALA A 434 -7.66 -13.47 2.61
C ALA A 434 -9.13 -13.59 3.05
N ARG A 435 -9.60 -14.80 3.44
CA ARG A 435 -10.94 -15.03 3.97
C ARG A 435 -11.18 -14.27 5.27
N GLN A 436 -10.24 -14.33 6.21
CA GLN A 436 -10.36 -13.63 7.50
C GLN A 436 -10.40 -12.11 7.32
N VAL A 437 -9.56 -11.56 6.44
CA VAL A 437 -9.56 -10.12 6.13
C VAL A 437 -10.88 -9.71 5.48
N ALA A 438 -11.36 -10.48 4.49
CA ALA A 438 -12.64 -10.22 3.83
C ALA A 438 -13.81 -10.25 4.82
N GLN A 439 -13.90 -11.28 5.68
CA GLN A 439 -14.95 -11.37 6.73
C GLN A 439 -14.90 -10.18 7.69
N ALA A 440 -13.71 -9.83 8.16
CA ALA A 440 -13.51 -8.73 9.10
C ALA A 440 -13.79 -7.34 8.49
N SER A 441 -13.77 -7.21 7.16
CA SER A 441 -14.01 -5.95 6.44
C SER A 441 -15.49 -5.64 6.19
N ILE A 442 -16.35 -6.66 6.06
CA ILE A 442 -17.77 -6.43 5.76
C ILE A 442 -18.43 -5.61 6.87
N THR A 443 -18.99 -4.48 6.47
CA THR A 443 -19.58 -3.50 7.40
C THR A 443 -21.08 -3.49 7.27
N LEU A 444 -21.79 -3.86 8.35
CA LEU A 444 -23.24 -3.79 8.45
C LEU A 444 -23.67 -2.36 8.82
N LEU A 445 -24.46 -1.72 7.97
CA LEU A 445 -24.87 -0.31 8.14
C LEU A 445 -26.31 -0.17 8.70
N LYS A 446 -27.18 -1.09 8.32
CA LYS A 446 -28.58 -1.12 8.78
C LYS A 446 -29.07 -2.56 8.87
N ASN A 447 -29.89 -2.86 9.87
CA ASN A 447 -30.59 -4.14 10.01
C ASN A 447 -31.83 -3.95 10.87
N ASP A 448 -33.02 -4.25 10.37
CA ASP A 448 -34.28 -4.22 11.08
C ASP A 448 -34.64 -5.59 11.73
N GLY A 449 -33.70 -6.54 11.73
CA GLY A 449 -33.90 -7.92 12.16
C GLY A 449 -34.04 -8.92 10.99
N THR A 450 -33.95 -8.45 9.76
CA THR A 450 -33.96 -9.31 8.55
C THR A 450 -32.74 -10.20 8.49
N LEU A 451 -31.57 -9.73 8.91
CA LEU A 451 -30.34 -10.50 9.02
C LEU A 451 -30.10 -11.00 10.44
N PRO A 452 -29.52 -12.20 10.61
CA PRO A 452 -29.08 -13.14 9.58
C PRO A 452 -30.25 -13.86 8.89
N LEU A 453 -30.02 -14.23 7.59
CA LEU A 453 -31.01 -14.91 6.76
C LEU A 453 -31.23 -16.37 7.20
N ASP A 454 -32.48 -16.83 7.10
CA ASP A 454 -32.81 -18.26 7.28
C ASP A 454 -32.49 -19.02 5.97
N ARG A 455 -31.70 -20.09 6.09
CA ARG A 455 -31.27 -20.96 4.96
C ARG A 455 -32.44 -21.72 4.29
N ASN A 456 -33.62 -21.77 4.93
CA ASN A 456 -34.76 -22.42 4.35
C ASN A 456 -35.58 -21.52 3.43
N ARG A 457 -35.28 -20.20 3.40
CA ARG A 457 -35.98 -19.26 2.51
C ARG A 457 -35.45 -19.33 1.08
N HIS A 458 -36.33 -19.01 0.12
CA HIS A 458 -35.96 -18.79 -1.25
C HIS A 458 -35.44 -17.38 -1.42
N ILE A 459 -34.20 -17.24 -1.96
CA ILE A 459 -33.51 -15.98 -2.13
C ILE A 459 -33.42 -15.61 -3.62
N ALA A 460 -33.76 -14.36 -3.96
CA ALA A 460 -33.43 -13.79 -5.25
C ALA A 460 -32.17 -12.93 -5.13
N VAL A 461 -31.08 -13.34 -5.79
CA VAL A 461 -29.81 -12.60 -5.86
C VAL A 461 -29.84 -11.78 -7.14
N ILE A 462 -29.81 -10.45 -7.01
CA ILE A 462 -30.09 -9.55 -8.13
C ILE A 462 -29.04 -8.42 -8.17
N GLY A 463 -28.64 -8.01 -9.36
CA GLY A 463 -27.81 -6.83 -9.58
C GLY A 463 -26.53 -7.08 -10.38
N PRO A 464 -25.87 -6.00 -10.83
CA PRO A 464 -24.69 -6.08 -11.71
C PRO A 464 -23.49 -6.76 -11.04
N ASN A 465 -23.35 -6.63 -9.73
CA ASN A 465 -22.23 -7.20 -8.97
C ASN A 465 -22.56 -8.58 -8.35
N ALA A 466 -23.78 -9.11 -8.60
CA ALA A 466 -24.19 -10.40 -8.05
C ALA A 466 -23.43 -11.60 -8.63
N HIS A 467 -23.12 -11.57 -9.93
CA HIS A 467 -22.45 -12.66 -10.66
C HIS A 467 -21.32 -12.15 -11.56
N ASN A 468 -20.42 -11.36 -10.97
CA ASN A 468 -19.21 -10.86 -11.62
C ASN A 468 -18.06 -10.90 -10.61
N ILE A 469 -17.09 -11.78 -10.85
CA ILE A 469 -15.95 -11.97 -9.93
C ILE A 469 -15.00 -10.76 -9.94
N TYR A 470 -14.79 -10.13 -11.11
CA TYR A 470 -13.84 -9.02 -11.23
C TYR A 470 -14.29 -7.76 -10.51
N ASN A 471 -15.61 -7.52 -10.41
CA ASN A 471 -16.13 -6.38 -9.65
C ASN A 471 -15.89 -6.50 -8.13
N LEU A 472 -15.48 -7.69 -7.63
CA LEU A 472 -15.12 -7.92 -6.24
C LEU A 472 -13.64 -7.67 -5.94
N LEU A 473 -12.78 -7.61 -6.96
CA LEU A 473 -11.34 -7.69 -6.80
C LEU A 473 -10.66 -6.32 -6.66
N GLY A 474 -11.23 -5.26 -7.25
CA GLY A 474 -10.63 -3.92 -7.25
C GLY A 474 -9.60 -3.71 -8.37
N ASP A 475 -9.02 -2.52 -8.41
CA ASP A 475 -7.89 -2.19 -9.30
C ASP A 475 -6.60 -2.90 -8.84
N TYR A 476 -5.54 -2.85 -9.62
CA TYR A 476 -4.25 -3.52 -9.37
C TYR A 476 -4.36 -5.04 -9.15
N THR A 477 -5.28 -5.68 -9.88
CA THR A 477 -5.50 -7.12 -9.81
C THR A 477 -5.15 -7.79 -11.14
N ALA A 478 -4.37 -8.87 -11.08
CA ALA A 478 -4.07 -9.73 -12.23
C ALA A 478 -5.28 -10.61 -12.60
N PRO A 479 -5.35 -11.16 -13.82
CA PRO A 479 -6.39 -12.10 -14.22
C PRO A 479 -6.52 -13.27 -13.23
N GLN A 480 -7.75 -13.61 -12.86
CA GLN A 480 -8.07 -14.72 -11.97
C GLN A 480 -8.86 -15.79 -12.72
N PRO A 481 -8.55 -17.08 -12.52
CA PRO A 481 -9.35 -18.16 -13.12
C PRO A 481 -10.75 -18.20 -12.48
N ASP A 482 -11.79 -18.41 -13.31
CA ASP A 482 -13.18 -18.49 -12.85
C ASP A 482 -13.41 -19.57 -11.77
N SER A 483 -12.58 -20.62 -11.76
CA SER A 483 -12.68 -21.72 -10.78
C SER A 483 -12.11 -21.34 -9.40
N LYS A 484 -11.35 -20.23 -9.28
CA LYS A 484 -10.66 -19.81 -8.05
C LYS A 484 -11.48 -18.82 -7.21
N VAL A 485 -12.19 -17.91 -7.87
CA VAL A 485 -12.96 -16.84 -7.23
C VAL A 485 -14.45 -17.09 -7.42
N ALA A 486 -15.20 -17.20 -6.31
CA ALA A 486 -16.64 -17.31 -6.36
C ALA A 486 -17.30 -15.94 -6.60
N SER A 487 -18.43 -15.91 -7.28
CA SER A 487 -19.34 -14.76 -7.27
C SER A 487 -20.23 -14.76 -6.03
N VAL A 488 -20.86 -13.63 -5.71
CA VAL A 488 -21.82 -13.55 -4.58
C VAL A 488 -22.99 -14.55 -4.77
N LEU A 489 -23.45 -14.72 -6.01
CA LEU A 489 -24.45 -15.71 -6.37
C LEU A 489 -23.99 -17.14 -6.03
N ASP A 490 -22.75 -17.51 -6.40
CA ASP A 490 -22.23 -18.85 -6.16
C ASP A 490 -22.07 -19.12 -4.64
N ALA A 491 -21.57 -18.12 -3.91
CA ALA A 491 -21.43 -18.22 -2.46
C ALA A 491 -22.78 -18.37 -1.72
N ILE A 492 -23.80 -17.64 -2.16
CA ILE A 492 -25.17 -17.80 -1.62
C ILE A 492 -25.77 -19.17 -2.01
N ARG A 493 -25.60 -19.61 -3.25
CA ARG A 493 -26.02 -20.96 -3.68
C ARG A 493 -25.39 -22.06 -2.86
N ALA A 494 -24.13 -21.92 -2.53
CA ALA A 494 -23.44 -22.87 -1.65
C ALA A 494 -24.07 -22.95 -0.24
N LYS A 495 -24.70 -21.87 0.26
CA LYS A 495 -25.41 -21.87 1.57
C LYS A 495 -26.78 -22.51 1.53
N VAL A 496 -27.55 -22.30 0.44
CA VAL A 496 -28.99 -22.66 0.40
C VAL A 496 -29.32 -23.72 -0.64
N GLY A 497 -28.43 -24.02 -1.58
CA GLY A 497 -28.63 -24.89 -2.72
C GLY A 497 -29.35 -24.20 -3.89
N ASP A 498 -29.15 -24.71 -5.12
CA ASP A 498 -29.65 -24.11 -6.36
C ASP A 498 -31.17 -23.92 -6.39
N LYS A 499 -31.91 -24.84 -5.78
CA LYS A 499 -33.38 -24.81 -5.80
C LYS A 499 -33.99 -23.64 -5.00
N ARG A 500 -33.21 -23.07 -4.06
CA ARG A 500 -33.64 -21.95 -3.21
C ARG A 500 -32.97 -20.64 -3.58
N CYS A 501 -32.25 -20.57 -4.71
CA CYS A 501 -31.54 -19.38 -5.14
C CYS A 501 -31.87 -19.08 -6.60
N SER A 502 -32.56 -17.98 -6.86
CA SER A 502 -32.77 -17.44 -8.21
C SER A 502 -31.84 -16.26 -8.49
N TYR A 503 -31.58 -15.95 -9.75
CA TYR A 503 -30.73 -14.89 -10.18
C TYR A 503 -31.37 -14.06 -11.30
N ALA A 504 -31.13 -12.74 -11.26
CA ALA A 504 -31.33 -11.83 -12.38
C ALA A 504 -30.29 -10.73 -12.36
N HIS A 505 -29.73 -10.40 -13.53
CA HIS A 505 -28.76 -9.32 -13.66
C HIS A 505 -29.39 -7.93 -13.40
N GLY A 506 -30.58 -7.68 -13.94
CA GLY A 506 -31.35 -6.45 -13.75
C GLY A 506 -30.83 -5.26 -14.56
N CYS A 507 -29.59 -4.88 -14.40
CA CYS A 507 -28.93 -3.79 -15.15
C CYS A 507 -27.39 -3.89 -15.03
N ALA A 508 -26.67 -3.21 -15.92
CA ALA A 508 -25.22 -3.01 -15.81
C ALA A 508 -24.85 -1.93 -14.77
N VAL A 509 -23.56 -1.82 -14.42
CA VAL A 509 -23.07 -0.76 -13.52
C VAL A 509 -23.25 0.62 -14.14
N ARG A 510 -22.86 0.80 -15.41
CA ARG A 510 -22.89 2.10 -16.12
C ARG A 510 -23.77 2.12 -17.35
N ASP A 511 -23.82 1.02 -18.12
CA ASP A 511 -24.56 0.98 -19.37
C ASP A 511 -26.07 1.14 -19.15
N THR A 512 -26.68 2.11 -19.84
CA THR A 512 -28.11 2.40 -19.78
C THR A 512 -28.87 1.86 -20.99
N THR A 513 -28.18 1.27 -21.96
CA THR A 513 -28.79 0.78 -23.20
C THR A 513 -29.46 -0.57 -23.04
N SER A 514 -29.04 -1.37 -22.08
CA SER A 514 -29.56 -2.71 -21.79
C SER A 514 -30.02 -2.81 -20.33
N THR A 515 -31.29 -3.17 -20.11
CA THR A 515 -31.83 -3.43 -18.76
C THR A 515 -32.78 -4.65 -18.81
N ASP A 516 -32.75 -5.43 -17.75
CA ASP A 516 -33.63 -6.55 -17.51
C ASP A 516 -34.35 -6.44 -16.17
N ILE A 517 -34.77 -5.21 -15.84
CA ILE A 517 -35.47 -4.93 -14.56
C ILE A 517 -36.77 -5.72 -14.46
N ALA A 518 -37.44 -5.98 -15.57
CA ALA A 518 -38.67 -6.77 -15.56
C ALA A 518 -38.42 -8.21 -15.08
N ALA A 519 -37.40 -8.89 -15.60
CA ALA A 519 -37.02 -10.23 -15.11
C ALA A 519 -36.54 -10.19 -13.67
N ALA A 520 -35.81 -9.14 -13.23
CA ALA A 520 -35.43 -8.95 -11.86
C ALA A 520 -36.65 -8.84 -10.90
N VAL A 521 -37.70 -8.11 -11.31
CA VAL A 521 -38.95 -8.01 -10.55
C VAL A 521 -39.66 -9.36 -10.48
N GLN A 522 -39.70 -10.15 -11.57
CA GLN A 522 -40.29 -11.49 -11.53
C GLN A 522 -39.52 -12.44 -10.59
N ALA A 523 -38.20 -12.41 -10.62
CA ALA A 523 -37.37 -13.19 -9.69
C ALA A 523 -37.63 -12.78 -8.23
N ALA A 524 -37.74 -11.50 -7.95
CA ALA A 524 -38.04 -10.96 -6.63
C ALA A 524 -39.43 -11.41 -6.12
N LEU A 525 -40.48 -11.35 -6.97
CA LEU A 525 -41.83 -11.76 -6.60
C LEU A 525 -41.91 -13.25 -6.26
N ALA A 526 -41.06 -14.08 -6.89
CA ALA A 526 -41.00 -15.52 -6.65
C ALA A 526 -40.17 -15.91 -5.40
N ALA A 527 -39.47 -14.96 -4.80
CA ALA A 527 -38.59 -15.20 -3.63
C ALA A 527 -39.22 -14.74 -2.31
N ASP A 528 -38.68 -15.23 -1.18
CA ASP A 528 -39.04 -14.78 0.18
C ASP A 528 -38.24 -13.53 0.58
N VAL A 529 -37.01 -13.39 0.07
CA VAL A 529 -36.11 -12.26 0.35
C VAL A 529 -35.32 -11.94 -0.92
N VAL A 530 -35.06 -10.66 -1.15
CA VAL A 530 -34.21 -10.16 -2.21
C VAL A 530 -32.87 -9.72 -1.63
N VAL A 531 -31.77 -10.21 -2.21
CA VAL A 531 -30.41 -9.71 -1.98
C VAL A 531 -29.96 -8.96 -3.24
N ALA A 532 -30.00 -7.64 -3.18
CA ALA A 532 -29.55 -6.78 -4.29
C ALA A 532 -28.06 -6.45 -4.10
N VAL A 533 -27.23 -6.80 -5.10
CA VAL A 533 -25.77 -6.53 -5.10
C VAL A 533 -25.47 -5.47 -6.15
N VAL A 534 -25.21 -4.26 -5.68
CA VAL A 534 -25.03 -3.05 -6.49
C VAL A 534 -23.73 -2.33 -6.14
N GLY A 535 -23.41 -1.25 -6.85
CA GLY A 535 -22.27 -0.39 -6.52
C GLY A 535 -21.46 -0.03 -7.73
N GLY A 536 -20.15 -0.20 -7.63
CA GLY A 536 -19.15 0.18 -8.62
C GLY A 536 -18.35 -0.99 -9.17
N SER A 537 -17.35 -0.62 -9.94
CA SER A 537 -16.30 -1.51 -10.45
C SER A 537 -15.05 -0.70 -10.76
N SER A 538 -13.89 -1.24 -10.43
CA SER A 538 -12.59 -0.79 -10.94
C SER A 538 -11.89 -1.89 -11.74
N ALA A 539 -12.65 -2.90 -12.16
CA ALA A 539 -12.15 -4.01 -12.96
C ALA A 539 -11.64 -3.52 -14.32
N ARG A 540 -10.37 -3.73 -14.59
CA ARG A 540 -9.74 -3.43 -15.89
C ARG A 540 -10.24 -4.39 -16.96
N ASP A 541 -10.60 -3.86 -18.12
CA ASP A 541 -11.03 -4.68 -19.25
C ASP A 541 -10.35 -4.26 -20.56
N PHE A 542 -10.45 -5.11 -21.59
CA PHE A 542 -9.87 -4.84 -22.92
C PHE A 542 -10.66 -3.82 -23.75
N ARG A 543 -11.77 -3.30 -23.25
CA ARG A 543 -12.60 -2.26 -23.89
C ARG A 543 -12.19 -0.86 -23.43
N THR A 544 -11.55 -0.77 -22.28
CA THR A 544 -11.06 0.47 -21.67
C THR A 544 -9.75 0.88 -22.33
N SER A 545 -9.59 2.17 -22.62
CA SER A 545 -8.33 2.75 -23.05
C SER A 545 -7.47 3.06 -21.83
N TYR A 546 -6.14 2.95 -21.97
CA TYR A 546 -5.18 3.23 -20.90
C TYR A 546 -4.19 4.29 -21.39
N GLU A 547 -3.86 5.22 -20.51
CA GLU A 547 -2.83 6.22 -20.72
C GLU A 547 -1.42 5.62 -20.64
N GLN A 548 -0.40 6.40 -20.95
CA GLN A 548 0.99 5.96 -20.85
C GLN A 548 1.37 5.55 -19.41
N THR A 549 0.79 6.18 -18.41
CA THR A 549 0.95 5.88 -16.98
C THR A 549 0.22 4.60 -16.54
N GLY A 550 -0.62 4.02 -17.40
CA GLY A 550 -1.49 2.90 -17.06
C GLY A 550 -2.80 3.30 -16.37
N ALA A 551 -3.03 4.59 -16.16
CA ALA A 551 -4.32 5.10 -15.72
C ALA A 551 -5.40 4.78 -16.74
N ALA A 552 -6.59 4.36 -16.28
CA ALA A 552 -7.69 3.99 -17.15
C ALA A 552 -8.48 5.22 -17.58
N SER A 553 -8.80 5.32 -18.87
CA SER A 553 -9.69 6.34 -19.43
C SER A 553 -11.04 5.74 -19.73
N ALA A 554 -11.95 5.80 -18.76
CA ALA A 554 -13.35 5.41 -18.97
C ALA A 554 -14.15 6.62 -19.48
N ALA A 555 -13.93 7.02 -20.72
CA ALA A 555 -14.69 8.10 -21.34
C ALA A 555 -16.20 7.83 -21.32
N GLN A 556 -17.03 8.89 -21.36
CA GLN A 556 -18.50 8.76 -21.33
C GLN A 556 -19.05 7.91 -22.49
N SER A 557 -18.31 7.79 -23.58
CA SER A 557 -18.66 6.99 -24.76
C SER A 557 -18.28 5.51 -24.66
N THR A 558 -17.53 5.10 -23.64
CA THR A 558 -17.14 3.68 -23.46
C THR A 558 -18.18 2.92 -22.64
N ILE A 559 -18.41 1.66 -23.02
CA ILE A 559 -19.37 0.75 -22.35
C ILE A 559 -18.71 -0.03 -21.19
N SER A 560 -17.53 0.38 -20.72
CA SER A 560 -16.88 -0.24 -19.58
C SER A 560 -17.68 0.02 -18.29
N ASP A 561 -17.81 -0.99 -17.44
CA ASP A 561 -18.42 -0.86 -16.11
C ASP A 561 -17.51 -0.12 -15.11
N MET A 562 -16.28 0.17 -15.49
CA MET A 562 -15.29 0.84 -14.67
C MET A 562 -15.74 2.26 -14.27
N GLU A 563 -15.89 2.52 -12.97
CA GLU A 563 -16.32 3.81 -12.42
C GLU A 563 -15.39 4.32 -11.31
N CYS A 564 -14.47 3.47 -10.86
CA CYS A 564 -13.43 3.72 -9.89
C CYS A 564 -12.11 3.18 -10.46
N GLY A 565 -11.02 3.29 -9.70
CA GLY A 565 -9.67 2.96 -10.16
C GLY A 565 -8.99 4.14 -10.83
N GLU A 566 -7.68 4.10 -10.90
CA GLU A 566 -6.84 5.23 -11.31
C GLU A 566 -7.29 5.84 -12.65
N GLY A 567 -7.55 7.17 -12.64
CA GLY A 567 -8.02 7.95 -13.78
C GLY A 567 -9.54 8.12 -13.88
N ASN A 568 -10.35 7.40 -13.06
CA ASN A 568 -11.82 7.46 -13.13
C ASN A 568 -12.42 8.30 -11.98
N ASP A 569 -12.16 9.59 -12.01
CA ASP A 569 -12.73 10.54 -11.07
C ASP A 569 -14.23 10.76 -11.29
N ARG A 570 -14.97 11.09 -10.24
CA ARG A 570 -16.42 11.25 -10.27
C ARG A 570 -16.86 12.66 -9.91
N ALA A 571 -17.82 13.21 -10.65
CA ALA A 571 -18.50 14.46 -10.27
C ALA A 571 -19.60 14.22 -9.20
N THR A 572 -20.14 13.01 -9.11
CA THR A 572 -21.20 12.61 -8.19
C THR A 572 -20.87 11.31 -7.49
N LEU A 573 -21.54 11.02 -6.38
CA LEU A 573 -21.44 9.76 -5.64
C LEU A 573 -22.66 8.84 -5.86
N ALA A 574 -23.60 9.22 -6.73
CA ALA A 574 -24.80 8.45 -7.01
C ALA A 574 -24.46 7.10 -7.69
N LEU A 575 -25.29 6.09 -7.48
CA LEU A 575 -25.26 4.86 -8.27
C LEU A 575 -25.41 5.20 -9.76
N LEU A 576 -24.51 4.67 -10.61
CA LEU A 576 -24.56 4.91 -12.06
C LEU A 576 -25.56 3.99 -12.75
N GLY A 577 -25.81 4.27 -14.02
CA GLY A 577 -26.70 3.45 -14.86
C GLY A 577 -28.13 3.45 -14.34
N HIS A 578 -28.71 2.26 -14.30
CA HIS A 578 -30.09 2.05 -13.82
C HIS A 578 -30.18 1.39 -12.44
N GLN A 579 -29.11 1.36 -11.67
CA GLN A 579 -29.03 0.63 -10.41
C GLN A 579 -30.05 1.16 -9.38
N GLU A 580 -30.21 2.47 -9.22
CA GLU A 580 -31.21 3.02 -8.29
C GLU A 580 -32.64 2.70 -8.76
N ARG A 581 -32.91 2.77 -10.08
CA ARG A 581 -34.21 2.36 -10.65
C ARG A 581 -34.48 0.88 -10.38
N LEU A 582 -33.45 0.03 -10.46
CA LEU A 582 -33.55 -1.39 -10.09
C LEU A 582 -33.94 -1.53 -8.61
N LEU A 583 -33.24 -0.88 -7.69
CA LEU A 583 -33.53 -0.94 -6.24
C LEU A 583 -34.99 -0.49 -5.95
N ARG A 584 -35.45 0.60 -6.57
CA ARG A 584 -36.83 1.09 -6.41
C ARG A 584 -37.85 0.06 -6.94
N ALA A 585 -37.57 -0.59 -8.07
CA ALA A 585 -38.47 -1.63 -8.63
C ALA A 585 -38.53 -2.89 -7.73
N LEU A 586 -37.38 -3.30 -7.15
CA LEU A 586 -37.31 -4.41 -6.20
C LEU A 586 -38.05 -4.11 -4.92
N HIS A 587 -37.89 -2.94 -4.35
CA HIS A 587 -38.61 -2.49 -3.15
C HIS A 587 -40.14 -2.47 -3.38
N ALA A 588 -40.59 -2.04 -4.56
CA ALA A 588 -42.03 -2.02 -4.92
C ALA A 588 -42.67 -3.40 -4.98
N THR A 589 -41.92 -4.51 -4.98
CA THR A 589 -42.45 -5.88 -4.87
C THR A 589 -42.97 -6.21 -3.48
N GLY A 590 -42.66 -5.38 -2.46
CA GLY A 590 -43.00 -5.63 -1.06
C GLY A 590 -42.22 -6.78 -0.39
N ARG A 591 -41.24 -7.35 -1.05
CA ARG A 591 -40.35 -8.37 -0.46
C ARG A 591 -39.26 -7.71 0.40
N PRO A 592 -38.87 -8.33 1.56
CA PRO A 592 -37.72 -7.84 2.30
C PRO A 592 -36.51 -7.66 1.37
N LEU A 593 -35.89 -6.48 1.42
CA LEU A 593 -34.81 -6.08 0.56
C LEU A 593 -33.51 -5.89 1.38
N VAL A 594 -32.53 -6.74 1.12
CA VAL A 594 -31.14 -6.61 1.62
C VAL A 594 -30.30 -6.03 0.49
N VAL A 595 -29.58 -4.93 0.75
CA VAL A 595 -28.71 -4.30 -0.24
C VAL A 595 -27.26 -4.43 0.17
N VAL A 596 -26.42 -4.96 -0.72
CA VAL A 596 -24.97 -5.09 -0.55
C VAL A 596 -24.32 -4.18 -1.57
N TYR A 597 -23.59 -3.17 -1.07
CA TYR A 597 -22.75 -2.31 -1.92
C TYR A 597 -21.36 -2.93 -2.07
N VAL A 598 -20.95 -3.13 -3.33
CA VAL A 598 -19.58 -3.44 -3.74
C VAL A 598 -19.03 -2.16 -4.34
N GLU A 599 -18.05 -1.52 -3.70
CA GLU A 599 -17.69 -0.14 -4.03
C GLU A 599 -16.25 0.24 -3.68
N GLY A 600 -15.61 1.07 -4.50
CA GLY A 600 -14.27 1.61 -4.26
C GLY A 600 -14.27 2.98 -3.58
N ARG A 601 -15.45 3.54 -3.33
CA ARG A 601 -15.67 4.86 -2.69
C ARG A 601 -17.03 4.85 -1.96
N PRO A 602 -17.28 5.72 -0.98
CA PRO A 602 -18.57 5.78 -0.31
C PRO A 602 -19.66 6.34 -1.25
N LEU A 603 -20.28 5.45 -2.04
CA LEU A 603 -21.39 5.81 -2.92
C LEU A 603 -22.62 6.26 -2.10
N ASP A 604 -23.52 7.03 -2.74
CA ASP A 604 -24.76 7.47 -2.12
C ASP A 604 -25.65 6.29 -1.74
N LYS A 605 -26.00 6.22 -0.47
CA LYS A 605 -26.84 5.19 0.13
C LYS A 605 -28.13 5.75 0.73
N THR A 606 -28.42 7.01 0.51
CA THR A 606 -29.52 7.73 1.17
C THR A 606 -30.85 7.01 0.92
N TRP A 607 -31.18 6.72 -0.34
CA TRP A 607 -32.40 5.98 -0.68
C TRP A 607 -32.42 4.56 -0.08
N ALA A 608 -31.32 3.82 -0.19
CA ALA A 608 -31.23 2.47 0.34
C ALA A 608 -31.33 2.45 1.88
N ASN A 609 -30.74 3.43 2.57
CA ASN A 609 -30.86 3.58 4.01
C ASN A 609 -32.31 3.79 4.48
N GLU A 610 -33.10 4.52 3.71
CA GLU A 610 -34.53 4.74 4.04
C GLU A 610 -35.38 3.50 3.79
N HIS A 611 -35.14 2.77 2.69
CA HIS A 611 -36.09 1.80 2.13
C HIS A 611 -35.66 0.33 2.24
N ALA A 612 -34.36 0.02 2.39
CA ALA A 612 -33.91 -1.36 2.57
C ALA A 612 -34.13 -1.86 4.00
N ASN A 613 -34.38 -3.16 4.16
CA ASN A 613 -34.49 -3.85 5.45
C ASN A 613 -33.11 -4.05 6.11
N ALA A 614 -32.09 -4.35 5.28
CA ALA A 614 -30.70 -4.38 5.73
C ALA A 614 -29.78 -3.81 4.66
N LEU A 615 -28.66 -3.20 5.09
CA LEU A 615 -27.70 -2.52 4.24
C LEU A 615 -26.30 -2.85 4.68
N LEU A 616 -25.45 -3.27 3.74
CA LEU A 616 -24.05 -3.59 3.96
C LEU A 616 -23.18 -2.87 2.94
N THR A 617 -21.94 -2.54 3.32
CA THR A 617 -20.85 -2.26 2.38
C THR A 617 -19.77 -3.31 2.50
N ALA A 618 -19.30 -3.81 1.37
CA ALA A 618 -18.25 -4.82 1.28
C ALA A 618 -16.95 -4.24 0.69
N TYR A 619 -16.95 -2.99 0.24
CA TYR A 619 -15.88 -2.41 -0.58
C TYR A 619 -15.58 -3.31 -1.78
N TYR A 620 -14.33 -3.41 -2.24
CA TYR A 620 -13.87 -4.48 -3.12
C TYR A 620 -13.20 -5.54 -2.23
N PRO A 621 -13.91 -6.64 -1.92
CA PRO A 621 -13.54 -7.52 -0.81
C PRO A 621 -12.52 -8.62 -1.18
N GLY A 622 -11.93 -8.58 -2.40
CA GLY A 622 -10.91 -9.52 -2.84
C GLY A 622 -11.43 -10.91 -3.18
N GLU A 623 -10.50 -11.86 -3.38
CA GLU A 623 -10.81 -13.22 -3.89
C GLU A 623 -11.73 -14.06 -2.99
N GLN A 624 -11.76 -13.77 -1.68
CA GLN A 624 -12.63 -14.45 -0.71
C GLN A 624 -13.88 -13.64 -0.34
N GLY A 625 -14.08 -12.51 -1.02
CA GLY A 625 -15.14 -11.55 -0.69
C GLY A 625 -16.56 -12.09 -0.80
N ALA A 626 -16.85 -12.86 -1.83
CA ALA A 626 -18.18 -13.46 -2.00
C ALA A 626 -18.54 -14.43 -0.84
N VAL A 627 -17.57 -15.25 -0.43
CA VAL A 627 -17.74 -16.17 0.71
C VAL A 627 -17.97 -15.37 2.00
N ALA A 628 -17.18 -14.31 2.21
CA ALA A 628 -17.32 -13.43 3.37
C ALA A 628 -18.70 -12.73 3.43
N ILE A 629 -19.18 -12.22 2.29
CA ILE A 629 -20.53 -11.63 2.18
C ILE A 629 -21.58 -12.67 2.56
N ALA A 630 -21.52 -13.89 2.01
CA ALA A 630 -22.45 -14.95 2.32
C ALA A 630 -22.37 -15.36 3.81
N ASP A 631 -21.17 -15.46 4.40
CA ASP A 631 -20.98 -15.79 5.82
C ASP A 631 -21.66 -14.75 6.73
N VAL A 632 -21.54 -13.46 6.40
CA VAL A 632 -22.22 -12.39 7.13
C VAL A 632 -23.73 -12.47 6.94
N LEU A 633 -24.22 -12.62 5.70
CA LEU A 633 -25.66 -12.68 5.42
C LEU A 633 -26.36 -13.82 6.17
N TYR A 634 -25.69 -14.94 6.36
CA TYR A 634 -26.27 -16.12 7.06
C TYR A 634 -25.85 -16.27 8.53
N GLY A 635 -25.06 -15.32 9.04
CA GLY A 635 -24.64 -15.30 10.45
C GLY A 635 -23.59 -16.35 10.81
N ASP A 636 -22.90 -16.94 9.83
CA ASP A 636 -21.71 -17.77 10.05
C ASP A 636 -20.52 -16.94 10.53
N TYR A 637 -20.52 -15.64 10.20
CA TYR A 637 -19.65 -14.64 10.75
C TYR A 637 -20.47 -13.45 11.27
N ASN A 638 -20.15 -12.98 12.48
CA ASN A 638 -20.79 -11.81 13.06
C ASN A 638 -20.09 -10.55 12.53
N PRO A 639 -20.78 -9.65 11.77
CA PRO A 639 -20.16 -8.49 11.18
C PRO A 639 -19.53 -7.57 12.24
N ALA A 640 -18.32 -7.11 11.96
CA ALA A 640 -17.56 -6.25 12.85
C ALA A 640 -16.69 -5.23 12.11
N GLY A 641 -16.87 -5.10 10.79
CA GLY A 641 -16.26 -4.04 10.00
C GLY A 641 -16.70 -2.67 10.46
N ARG A 642 -15.82 -1.68 10.39
CA ARG A 642 -16.09 -0.28 10.71
C ARG A 642 -15.67 0.61 9.56
N LEU A 643 -16.47 1.63 9.25
CA LEU A 643 -16.20 2.56 8.15
C LEU A 643 -14.88 3.30 8.37
N PRO A 644 -13.89 3.15 7.46
CA PRO A 644 -12.64 3.92 7.50
C PRO A 644 -12.78 5.31 6.85
N ILE A 645 -13.96 5.60 6.30
CA ILE A 645 -14.30 6.84 5.61
C ILE A 645 -15.74 7.23 5.90
N THR A 646 -15.97 8.52 6.12
CA THR A 646 -17.31 9.10 6.32
C THR A 646 -18.15 8.94 5.06
N THR A 647 -19.40 8.51 5.20
CA THR A 647 -20.36 8.40 4.09
C THR A 647 -21.25 9.66 4.04
N PRO A 648 -21.18 10.50 3.02
CA PRO A 648 -22.03 11.67 2.87
C PRO A 648 -23.49 11.31 2.55
N ARG A 649 -24.41 12.23 2.81
CA ARG A 649 -25.80 12.17 2.33
C ARG A 649 -25.90 12.64 0.89
N HIS A 650 -25.05 13.59 0.53
CA HIS A 650 -25.03 14.20 -0.80
C HIS A 650 -23.64 14.75 -1.12
N VAL A 651 -23.25 14.71 -2.38
CA VAL A 651 -21.95 15.22 -2.85
C VAL A 651 -21.71 16.69 -2.50
N GLY A 652 -22.75 17.50 -2.35
CA GLY A 652 -22.67 18.92 -1.92
C GLY A 652 -22.18 19.14 -0.49
N GLN A 653 -22.08 18.08 0.35
CA GLN A 653 -21.50 18.19 1.69
C GLN A 653 -19.96 18.17 1.71
N LEU A 654 -19.32 17.83 0.57
CA LEU A 654 -17.87 17.71 0.50
C LEU A 654 -17.17 19.06 0.69
N PRO A 655 -16.06 19.08 1.45
CA PRO A 655 -15.43 17.99 2.19
C PRO A 655 -16.17 17.65 3.50
N ILE A 656 -16.30 16.37 3.85
CA ILE A 656 -17.07 15.90 5.02
C ILE A 656 -16.29 14.96 5.97
N TYR A 657 -14.99 14.73 5.77
CA TYR A 657 -14.21 13.91 6.67
C TYR A 657 -14.35 14.37 8.14
N TYR A 658 -14.44 13.41 9.08
CA TYR A 658 -14.90 13.65 10.45
C TYR A 658 -13.97 14.57 11.27
N ASN A 659 -12.66 14.61 10.96
CA ASN A 659 -11.63 15.34 11.69
C ASN A 659 -11.26 16.71 11.07
N ARG A 660 -12.25 17.40 10.51
CA ARG A 660 -12.04 18.80 10.02
C ARG A 660 -11.80 19.74 11.20
N PRO A 661 -10.89 20.74 11.02
CA PRO A 661 -10.73 21.79 12.01
C PRO A 661 -12.03 22.56 12.26
N LEU A 662 -12.21 23.03 13.51
CA LEU A 662 -13.33 23.90 13.88
C LEU A 662 -13.29 25.26 13.13
N PRO A 663 -14.45 25.89 12.88
CA PRO A 663 -15.79 25.53 13.37
C PRO A 663 -16.36 24.31 12.64
N ALA A 664 -17.16 23.52 13.38
CA ALA A 664 -17.92 22.42 12.81
C ALA A 664 -18.88 22.95 11.71
N ALA A 665 -19.19 22.07 10.73
CA ALA A 665 -20.18 22.40 9.73
C ALA A 665 -21.57 22.60 10.38
N HIS A 666 -22.31 23.59 9.90
CA HIS A 666 -23.71 23.82 10.23
C HIS A 666 -24.60 23.33 9.09
N ASP A 667 -25.87 23.07 9.39
CA ASP A 667 -26.86 22.63 8.41
C ASP A 667 -26.98 23.64 7.26
N TYR A 668 -27.10 23.09 6.04
CA TYR A 668 -27.51 23.86 4.87
C TYR A 668 -29.01 24.17 4.95
N VAL A 669 -29.50 25.08 4.10
CA VAL A 669 -30.94 25.40 4.07
C VAL A 669 -31.79 24.17 3.74
N ASP A 670 -31.24 23.25 2.94
CA ASP A 670 -31.94 22.11 2.33
C ASP A 670 -31.35 20.75 2.74
N LEU A 671 -30.28 20.72 3.51
CA LEU A 671 -29.60 19.47 3.87
C LEU A 671 -28.92 19.60 5.25
N SER A 672 -29.01 18.54 6.05
CA SER A 672 -28.24 18.45 7.29
C SER A 672 -26.73 18.38 7.01
N ALA A 673 -25.93 19.02 7.86
CA ALA A 673 -24.45 18.90 7.82
C ALA A 673 -23.96 17.53 8.32
N GLN A 674 -24.81 16.76 9.00
CA GLN A 674 -24.42 15.44 9.52
C GLN A 674 -24.27 14.43 8.38
N PRO A 675 -23.25 13.56 8.41
CA PRO A 675 -23.11 12.50 7.41
C PRO A 675 -24.27 11.51 7.47
N LEU A 676 -24.39 10.68 6.44
CA LEU A 676 -25.30 9.55 6.47
C LEU A 676 -24.81 8.48 7.46
N TYR A 677 -23.52 8.15 7.36
CA TYR A 677 -22.82 7.28 8.32
C TYR A 677 -21.47 7.91 8.68
N PRO A 678 -21.19 8.04 9.99
CA PRO A 678 -19.94 8.65 10.45
C PRO A 678 -18.76 7.68 10.34
N PHE A 679 -17.55 8.23 10.37
CA PHE A 679 -16.30 7.47 10.51
C PHE A 679 -16.34 6.55 11.72
N GLY A 680 -15.83 5.34 11.58
CA GLY A 680 -15.82 4.30 12.63
C GLY A 680 -17.14 3.55 12.82
N TYR A 681 -18.21 3.91 12.10
CA TYR A 681 -19.53 3.28 12.25
C TYR A 681 -19.58 1.87 11.67
N GLY A 682 -20.32 0.99 12.33
CA GLY A 682 -20.70 -0.36 11.89
C GLY A 682 -21.50 -1.08 12.97
N LEU A 683 -22.44 -1.93 12.54
CA LEU A 683 -23.28 -2.71 13.42
C LEU A 683 -22.76 -4.15 13.60
N SER A 684 -23.24 -4.82 14.64
CA SER A 684 -22.97 -6.22 14.93
C SER A 684 -24.27 -6.96 15.19
N TYR A 685 -24.25 -8.30 15.12
CA TYR A 685 -25.38 -9.15 15.56
C TYR A 685 -25.38 -9.40 17.09
N THR A 686 -24.44 -8.77 17.81
CA THR A 686 -24.38 -8.77 19.28
C THR A 686 -24.25 -7.33 19.79
N THR A 687 -24.30 -7.15 21.11
CA THR A 687 -24.21 -5.83 21.75
C THR A 687 -23.08 -5.79 22.77
N PHE A 688 -22.48 -4.60 22.98
CA PHE A 688 -21.39 -4.42 23.92
C PHE A 688 -21.68 -3.29 24.91
N ASP A 689 -21.20 -3.47 26.13
CA ASP A 689 -21.25 -2.47 27.18
C ASP A 689 -19.84 -2.03 27.56
N TYR A 690 -19.68 -0.72 27.74
CA TYR A 690 -18.42 -0.06 28.07
C TYR A 690 -18.48 0.37 29.54
N GLY A 691 -17.80 -0.38 30.42
CA GLY A 691 -17.69 -0.02 31.83
C GLY A 691 -16.95 1.30 32.02
N THR A 692 -17.06 1.88 33.21
CA THR A 692 -16.45 3.18 33.55
C THR A 692 -14.92 3.15 33.33
N PRO A 693 -14.37 4.03 32.49
CA PRO A 693 -12.94 4.08 32.21
C PRO A 693 -12.17 4.83 33.28
N THR A 694 -10.88 4.49 33.40
CA THR A 694 -9.88 5.20 34.19
C THR A 694 -8.73 5.66 33.31
N VAL A 695 -8.14 6.81 33.63
CA VAL A 695 -6.95 7.35 32.94
C VAL A 695 -5.76 7.33 33.87
N THR A 696 -4.62 6.84 33.34
CA THR A 696 -3.35 6.81 34.09
C THR A 696 -2.25 7.41 33.20
N THR A 697 -1.53 8.41 33.69
CA THR A 697 -0.37 8.97 32.99
C THR A 697 0.75 7.96 32.94
N THR A 698 1.39 7.81 31.78
CA THR A 698 2.51 6.90 31.57
C THR A 698 3.86 7.61 31.67
N SER A 699 4.93 6.85 31.90
CA SER A 699 6.29 7.39 32.10
C SER A 699 6.90 8.04 30.86
N ASP A 700 6.40 7.71 29.67
CA ASP A 700 6.77 8.33 28.39
C ASP A 700 6.13 9.70 28.16
N GLY A 701 5.18 10.09 29.03
CA GLY A 701 4.43 11.34 28.95
C GLY A 701 3.11 11.22 28.17
N GLY A 702 2.69 10.01 27.83
CA GLY A 702 1.35 9.70 27.30
C GLY A 702 0.35 9.38 28.41
N CYS A 703 -0.69 8.63 28.08
CA CYS A 703 -1.64 8.08 29.06
C CYS A 703 -2.28 6.78 28.58
N ASP A 704 -2.67 5.95 29.56
CA ASP A 704 -3.46 4.74 29.33
C ASP A 704 -4.90 4.97 29.77
N VAL A 705 -5.86 4.57 28.91
CA VAL A 705 -7.29 4.53 29.21
C VAL A 705 -7.67 3.07 29.37
N THR A 706 -8.07 2.68 30.59
CA THR A 706 -8.44 1.29 30.94
C THR A 706 -9.91 1.22 31.33
N PHE A 707 -10.63 0.24 30.79
CA PHE A 707 -12.04 -0.02 31.10
C PHE A 707 -12.38 -1.50 30.92
N VAL A 708 -13.58 -1.92 31.36
CA VAL A 708 -14.09 -3.27 31.12
C VAL A 708 -15.03 -3.23 29.93
N LEU A 709 -14.75 -4.02 28.90
CA LEU A 709 -15.67 -4.26 27.79
C LEU A 709 -16.41 -5.58 28.01
N THR A 710 -17.73 -5.58 27.88
CA THR A 710 -18.59 -6.74 28.06
C THR A 710 -19.46 -7.00 26.84
N ASN A 711 -19.46 -8.21 26.32
CA ASN A 711 -20.42 -8.64 25.30
C ASN A 711 -21.73 -8.99 26.01
N THR A 712 -22.74 -8.15 25.87
CA THR A 712 -24.08 -8.31 26.51
C THR A 712 -25.09 -9.02 25.63
N GLY A 713 -24.71 -9.36 24.40
CA GLY A 713 -25.62 -10.04 23.47
C GLY A 713 -25.48 -11.57 23.45
N PRO A 714 -26.21 -12.23 22.56
CA PRO A 714 -26.41 -13.69 22.61
C PRO A 714 -25.31 -14.50 21.86
N ARG A 715 -24.34 -13.86 21.22
CA ARG A 715 -23.31 -14.56 20.41
C ARG A 715 -21.93 -13.92 20.54
N GLU A 716 -20.92 -14.69 20.25
CA GLU A 716 -19.55 -14.16 20.09
C GLU A 716 -19.49 -13.07 19.02
N GLY A 717 -18.66 -12.07 19.25
CA GLY A 717 -18.44 -11.00 18.29
C GLY A 717 -17.23 -10.16 18.64
N ASP A 718 -16.78 -9.39 17.65
CA ASP A 718 -15.74 -8.40 17.82
C ASP A 718 -16.35 -7.02 18.01
N GLU A 719 -15.76 -6.27 18.94
CA GLU A 719 -15.98 -4.83 19.06
C GLU A 719 -14.69 -4.08 18.68
N VAL A 720 -14.85 -3.00 17.95
CA VAL A 720 -13.76 -2.05 17.68
C VAL A 720 -13.94 -0.87 18.62
N VAL A 721 -13.19 -0.87 19.70
CA VAL A 721 -13.17 0.23 20.66
C VAL A 721 -12.32 1.36 20.12
N GLN A 722 -12.84 2.59 20.16
CA GLN A 722 -12.23 3.76 19.53
C GLN A 722 -12.07 4.86 20.57
N LEU A 723 -10.89 5.47 20.62
CA LEU A 723 -10.57 6.56 21.52
C LEU A 723 -10.20 7.79 20.71
N TYR A 724 -10.95 8.87 20.93
CA TYR A 724 -10.74 10.15 20.26
C TYR A 724 -10.24 11.19 21.27
N LEU A 725 -9.49 12.16 20.77
CA LEU A 725 -9.03 13.32 21.52
C LEU A 725 -9.77 14.55 21.03
N ARG A 726 -10.17 15.41 21.97
CA ARG A 726 -10.71 16.75 21.71
C ARG A 726 -9.93 17.78 22.53
N HIS A 727 -9.45 18.83 21.87
CA HIS A 727 -8.91 20.00 22.55
C HIS A 727 -10.06 20.92 22.98
N THR A 728 -10.21 21.13 24.29
CA THR A 728 -11.24 22.05 24.81
C THR A 728 -10.89 23.49 24.48
N THR A 729 -9.60 23.81 24.43
CA THR A 729 -9.03 25.10 24.00
C THR A 729 -7.63 24.84 23.41
N ALA A 730 -7.28 25.51 22.33
CA ALA A 730 -5.96 25.44 21.73
C ALA A 730 -5.59 26.80 21.11
N PRO A 731 -4.30 27.14 20.99
CA PRO A 731 -3.86 28.42 20.37
C PRO A 731 -4.16 28.48 18.86
N VAL A 732 -4.49 27.34 18.23
CA VAL A 732 -4.87 27.21 16.81
C VAL A 732 -6.09 26.31 16.72
N ALA A 733 -6.95 26.55 15.72
CA ALA A 733 -8.14 25.70 15.51
C ALA A 733 -7.74 24.23 15.32
N GLN A 734 -8.35 23.37 16.10
CA GLN A 734 -8.15 21.90 16.06
C GLN A 734 -9.44 21.22 15.61
N PRO A 735 -9.38 19.95 15.16
CA PRO A 735 -10.57 19.12 14.92
C PRO A 735 -11.46 19.03 16.17
N GLU A 736 -12.77 18.91 15.97
CA GLU A 736 -13.71 18.62 17.07
C GLU A 736 -13.33 17.34 17.79
N ARG A 737 -12.81 16.37 17.03
CA ARG A 737 -12.25 15.11 17.53
C ARG A 737 -11.27 14.52 16.52
N GLN A 738 -10.28 13.79 17.03
CA GLN A 738 -9.33 13.04 16.21
C GLN A 738 -9.06 11.68 16.86
N LEU A 739 -9.03 10.60 16.08
CA LEU A 739 -8.68 9.26 16.56
C LEU A 739 -7.23 9.26 17.07
N VAL A 740 -7.03 8.69 18.26
CA VAL A 740 -5.68 8.61 18.86
C VAL A 740 -5.30 7.18 19.27
N ALA A 741 -6.27 6.30 19.46
CA ALA A 741 -6.03 4.88 19.71
C ALA A 741 -7.29 4.06 19.39
N PHE A 742 -7.12 2.79 19.10
CA PHE A 742 -8.19 1.82 18.90
C PHE A 742 -7.70 0.39 19.16
N ASP A 743 -8.63 -0.52 19.44
CA ASP A 743 -8.36 -1.96 19.49
C ASP A 743 -9.58 -2.75 19.00
N ARG A 744 -9.34 -3.91 18.39
CA ARG A 744 -10.37 -4.87 18.02
C ARG A 744 -10.36 -6.04 19.00
N VAL A 745 -11.45 -6.20 19.72
CA VAL A 745 -11.58 -7.14 20.86
C VAL A 745 -12.65 -8.18 20.59
N THR A 746 -12.27 -9.46 20.55
CA THR A 746 -13.19 -10.59 20.42
C THR A 746 -13.66 -11.03 21.81
N LEU A 747 -15.00 -11.16 21.99
CA LEU A 747 -15.63 -11.62 23.22
C LEU A 747 -16.73 -12.64 22.94
N ALA A 748 -16.70 -13.76 23.66
CA ALA A 748 -17.83 -14.70 23.67
C ALA A 748 -19.07 -14.04 24.30
N ALA A 749 -20.28 -14.62 24.06
CA ALA A 749 -21.51 -14.14 24.70
C ALA A 749 -21.38 -14.09 26.22
N GLY A 750 -21.69 -12.96 26.85
CA GLY A 750 -21.56 -12.71 28.28
C GLY A 750 -20.16 -12.54 28.83
N GLN A 751 -19.13 -12.59 27.99
CA GLN A 751 -17.72 -12.41 28.39
C GLN A 751 -17.39 -10.94 28.63
N SER A 752 -16.58 -10.68 29.67
CA SER A 752 -15.99 -9.37 29.95
C SER A 752 -14.47 -9.45 29.88
N ARG A 753 -13.83 -8.34 29.45
CA ARG A 753 -12.36 -8.21 29.36
C ARG A 753 -11.92 -6.79 29.72
N HIS A 754 -10.82 -6.67 30.44
CA HIS A 754 -10.13 -5.39 30.60
C HIS A 754 -9.45 -5.03 29.28
N VAL A 755 -9.72 -3.82 28.79
CA VAL A 755 -9.10 -3.22 27.60
C VAL A 755 -8.30 -2.00 28.05
N THR A 756 -7.09 -1.86 27.56
CA THR A 756 -6.26 -0.67 27.77
C THR A 756 -5.87 -0.09 26.43
N LEU A 757 -6.21 1.17 26.20
CA LEU A 757 -5.81 1.95 25.02
C LEU A 757 -4.72 2.93 25.43
N HIS A 758 -3.55 2.82 24.80
CA HIS A 758 -2.43 3.71 25.02
C HIS A 758 -2.50 4.92 24.08
N VAL A 759 -2.43 6.12 24.64
CA VAL A 759 -2.31 7.40 23.91
C VAL A 759 -0.86 7.84 23.96
N ALA A 760 -0.19 7.74 22.82
CA ALA A 760 1.22 8.13 22.72
C ALA A 760 1.40 9.64 22.92
N PRO A 761 2.54 10.10 23.47
CA PRO A 761 2.81 11.54 23.68
C PRO A 761 2.64 12.39 22.42
N GLN A 762 3.01 11.85 21.24
CA GLN A 762 2.91 12.53 19.96
C GLN A 762 1.46 12.85 19.57
N ALA A 763 0.51 11.97 19.94
CA ALA A 763 -0.91 12.18 19.68
C ALA A 763 -1.50 13.36 20.50
N LEU A 764 -0.79 13.80 21.53
CA LEU A 764 -1.14 14.94 22.40
C LEU A 764 -0.53 16.26 21.93
N MET A 765 0.26 16.22 20.86
CA MET A 765 0.95 17.40 20.31
C MET A 765 0.13 18.08 19.23
N ILE A 766 0.31 19.38 19.10
CA ILE A 766 -0.24 20.22 18.03
C ILE A 766 0.86 21.08 17.43
N VAL A 767 0.69 21.54 16.20
CA VAL A 767 1.56 22.56 15.60
C VAL A 767 1.08 23.93 16.02
N GLY A 768 1.88 24.64 16.83
CA GLY A 768 1.57 25.96 17.40
C GLY A 768 1.54 27.10 16.37
N THR A 769 1.31 28.33 16.84
CA THR A 769 1.26 29.51 15.96
C THR A 769 2.59 29.83 15.27
N ASP A 770 3.68 29.40 15.86
CA ASP A 770 5.07 29.51 15.34
C ASP A 770 5.50 28.35 14.43
N MET A 771 4.56 27.46 14.06
CA MET A 771 4.79 26.26 13.28
C MET A 771 5.71 25.24 13.97
N GLN A 772 5.85 25.28 15.30
CA GLN A 772 6.56 24.27 16.08
C GLN A 772 5.59 23.32 16.76
N TRP A 773 5.99 22.05 16.86
CA TRP A 773 5.25 21.06 17.64
C TRP A 773 5.31 21.41 19.14
N MET A 774 4.15 21.46 19.75
CA MET A 774 3.98 21.76 21.16
C MET A 774 2.87 20.93 21.80
N ARG A 775 2.97 20.66 23.09
CA ARG A 775 1.83 20.15 23.85
C ARG A 775 0.85 21.30 24.11
N SER A 776 -0.45 21.06 23.92
CA SER A 776 -1.45 22.05 24.28
C SER A 776 -1.36 22.38 25.77
N PRO A 777 -1.31 23.68 26.15
CA PRO A 777 -1.24 24.09 27.56
C PRO A 777 -2.59 23.95 28.28
N HIS A 778 -3.64 23.58 27.57
CA HIS A 778 -5.02 23.47 28.07
C HIS A 778 -5.42 22.00 28.28
N PRO A 779 -6.45 21.75 29.14
CA PRO A 779 -7.02 20.41 29.30
C PRO A 779 -7.53 19.85 27.94
N ILE A 780 -7.47 18.55 27.84
CA ILE A 780 -8.05 17.81 26.72
C ILE A 780 -9.16 16.88 27.23
N GLU A 781 -10.02 16.47 26.33
CA GLU A 781 -11.01 15.43 26.59
C GLU A 781 -10.64 14.19 25.76
N LEU A 782 -10.71 13.03 26.38
CA LEU A 782 -10.63 11.73 25.72
C LEU A 782 -12.06 11.16 25.62
N LEU A 783 -12.46 10.84 24.40
CA LEU A 783 -13.80 10.42 24.03
C LEU A 783 -13.74 8.93 23.67
N LEU A 784 -14.19 8.03 24.56
CA LEU A 784 -14.24 6.59 24.34
C LEU A 784 -15.58 6.21 23.72
N GLY A 785 -15.57 5.50 22.59
CA GLY A 785 -16.80 5.09 21.91
C GLY A 785 -16.62 3.99 20.89
N SER A 786 -17.69 3.73 20.12
CA SER A 786 -17.77 2.73 19.06
C SER A 786 -17.71 3.36 17.65
N SER A 787 -17.77 4.67 17.55
CA SER A 787 -17.58 5.47 16.32
C SER A 787 -17.27 6.92 16.67
N SER A 788 -16.94 7.74 15.68
CA SER A 788 -16.71 9.18 15.88
C SER A 788 -17.95 9.94 16.40
N GLN A 789 -19.14 9.38 16.32
CA GLN A 789 -20.39 9.98 16.85
C GLN A 789 -21.04 9.19 17.99
N ASP A 790 -20.74 7.92 18.16
CA ASP A 790 -21.28 7.10 19.26
C ASP A 790 -20.27 7.05 20.41
N ILE A 791 -20.21 8.14 21.18
CA ILE A 791 -19.33 8.30 22.34
C ILE A 791 -20.04 7.77 23.59
N LYS A 792 -19.41 6.81 24.27
CA LYS A 792 -19.90 6.17 25.50
C LYS A 792 -19.44 6.92 26.76
N HIS A 793 -18.20 7.41 26.76
CA HIS A 793 -17.61 8.12 27.90
C HIS A 793 -16.74 9.30 27.42
N THR A 794 -16.77 10.37 28.20
CA THR A 794 -15.90 11.55 28.05
C THR A 794 -15.08 11.70 29.32
N LEU A 795 -13.76 11.86 29.17
CA LEU A 795 -12.80 11.92 30.26
C LEU A 795 -11.98 13.20 30.16
N ASP A 796 -12.06 14.05 31.17
CA ASP A 796 -11.21 15.24 31.29
C ASP A 796 -9.79 14.83 31.70
N VAL A 797 -8.78 15.23 30.96
CA VAL A 797 -7.39 14.93 31.23
C VAL A 797 -6.57 16.21 31.30
N ARG A 798 -5.74 16.31 32.35
CA ARG A 798 -4.76 17.38 32.53
C ARG A 798 -3.39 16.75 32.72
N PHE A 799 -2.40 17.21 31.97
CA PHE A 799 -1.03 16.76 32.02
C PHE A 799 -0.13 17.73 32.74
#